data_18a87128ce5e3982a2b41dfff469d4cb
#
_entry.id   18a87128ce5e3982a2b41dfff469d4cb
#
_cell.length_a   1.000
_cell.length_b   1.000
_cell.length_c   1.000
_cell.angle_alpha   90.00
_cell.angle_beta   90.00
_cell.angle_gamma   90.00
#
_symmetry.space_group_name_H-M   'P 1'
#
loop_
_entity.id
_entity.type
_entity.pdbx_description
1 polymer ?
#
loop_
_entity_poly.entity_id
_entity_poly.type
_entity_poly.pdbx_seq_one_letter_code
_entity_poly.pdbx_strand_id
1 'polypeptide(L)'
;MEKTPIILNDSNSSHYMDSVQVRDELIDELRKYMIGPHWGNDEVIDTVPKFTYLTGILYPQDSQVEEENLSHEEHDPTPEEEVPDNTSINSLNLSSFGLTCMLEIETKEITINVDYGIYSSKKIVLPNGKKKTLHKRTHFEQQELISIPDKVESDETIPLEIKFGELRVYFKQTTDGILCSVYMVNTYQTHSPSSKNIIFQPTLEIYSEKNQIKHNIPKDFSKVKGSDESLFDLIFDSKKNFGFGHGTSVNWDDSNIVGKNIGRINTDFLPKFTQEKIEPTSPESFSNPSEVKSCVNMKKLSEVIDYTQYKDMLSVFPKLYSDWITAELKLNLENISDKKTGEIQIKRCQDALKRIEEGIQIISTDSTAGKAFQFMNKVMSIQRLCSENVEKNIEINEFYPPILENASGEWRLFQLGFILMNIKSFLSEKNTAKQLDDNDVDEDSIRKSRETADLLWFPTGGGKTEAYLGIIAFVLAMRRLSASKFPNFDGDLEPGPEAFGTSVLMRYTLRLLTVQQFQRAASLMCACEYVRRQEPETWGRMQFLVGLWVGQASTPNQLMGKDNYTSAEYTILNSRKYRRTPEQHNPMQLLNCPWCGDKLDAHNYDLYKDAEFNLPERMRCYCLNDKCDFNKNRLRLNPKTKSADTEVCLPILTVDSDIYNWCPSLLISTVDKFAQIAYNSNVGNIFGKINKFCHQHGFRNTDKEKNGGHKETKKIAPSHTYFTIENLLPPDLIVQDELHLISGPMGTLTALYETAIDHFCKNTARDMRPKIIASTATTKSADTQIETLFNRKTDVFPPQGFEFGNTFFSSTNPNASGKIFLGISPTARSPITTLAMTSASIMRRVRYFKEEKKIDDSVLDPYYTLISYFNSKRELGGAYGTYSDTVPDYFSQIMENIEDRKIYEDEVHE
;
A
#
# COMPACT_ATOMS: atom_id res chain seq x y z
N MET A 1 19.63 -10.54 -16.59
CA MET A 1 19.68 -11.10 -17.95
C MET A 1 19.07 -10.07 -18.87
N GLU A 2 19.90 -9.34 -19.57
CA GLU A 2 19.49 -8.41 -20.62
C GLU A 2 18.81 -9.22 -21.72
N LYS A 3 17.57 -8.92 -22.02
CA LYS A 3 16.91 -9.40 -23.22
C LYS A 3 17.43 -8.57 -24.38
N THR A 4 18.34 -9.15 -25.17
CA THR A 4 18.76 -8.64 -26.46
C THR A 4 17.52 -8.53 -27.36
N PRO A 5 17.26 -7.40 -28.02
CA PRO A 5 16.15 -7.28 -28.96
C PRO A 5 16.44 -8.11 -30.19
N ILE A 6 15.50 -8.95 -30.58
CA ILE A 6 15.51 -9.67 -31.86
C ILE A 6 15.26 -8.62 -32.95
N ILE A 7 16.29 -8.31 -33.71
CA ILE A 7 16.20 -7.48 -34.90
C ILE A 7 15.56 -8.35 -36.00
N LEU A 8 14.29 -8.12 -36.29
CA LEU A 8 13.69 -8.52 -37.53
C LEU A 8 13.82 -7.37 -38.52
N ASN A 9 14.73 -7.55 -39.49
CA ASN A 9 14.79 -6.70 -40.66
C ASN A 9 13.54 -6.93 -41.51
N ASP A 10 12.60 -6.00 -41.46
CA ASP A 10 11.67 -5.79 -42.58
C ASP A 10 11.42 -4.29 -42.74
N SER A 11 11.69 -3.85 -43.96
CA SER A 11 11.58 -2.48 -44.46
C SER A 11 10.14 -2.01 -44.60
N ASN A 12 9.52 -1.64 -43.48
CA ASN A 12 8.40 -0.71 -43.39
C ASN A 12 8.53 -0.05 -42.02
N SER A 13 8.68 1.25 -41.98
CA SER A 13 8.88 2.05 -40.77
C SER A 13 7.63 2.04 -39.89
N SER A 14 7.35 0.92 -39.21
CA SER A 14 6.50 0.95 -38.04
C SER A 14 7.33 1.50 -36.89
N HIS A 15 6.99 2.67 -36.36
CA HIS A 15 7.58 3.19 -35.14
C HIS A 15 7.32 2.18 -34.00
N TYR A 16 8.38 1.52 -33.56
CA TYR A 16 8.35 0.67 -32.38
C TYR A 16 8.17 1.59 -31.16
N MET A 17 6.95 1.68 -30.65
CA MET A 17 6.66 2.41 -29.40
C MET A 17 6.86 1.49 -28.21
N ASP A 18 7.52 1.97 -27.17
CA ASP A 18 7.54 1.31 -25.88
C ASP A 18 6.31 1.74 -25.01
N SER A 19 6.09 1.09 -23.89
CA SER A 19 4.94 1.38 -23.02
C SER A 19 4.97 2.79 -22.42
N VAL A 20 6.15 3.41 -22.30
CA VAL A 20 6.30 4.78 -21.81
C VAL A 20 5.87 5.78 -22.87
N GLN A 21 6.24 5.55 -24.12
CA GLN A 21 5.79 6.38 -25.25
C GLN A 21 4.28 6.29 -25.45
N VAL A 22 3.70 5.09 -25.30
CA VAL A 22 2.22 4.92 -25.29
C VAL A 22 1.58 5.75 -24.18
N ARG A 23 2.15 5.74 -22.98
CA ARG A 23 1.65 6.55 -21.86
C ARG A 23 1.68 8.04 -22.16
N ASP A 24 2.78 8.53 -22.68
CA ASP A 24 2.96 9.95 -22.96
C ASP A 24 2.02 10.41 -24.09
N GLU A 25 1.83 9.59 -25.12
CA GLU A 25 0.81 9.86 -26.16
C GLU A 25 -0.63 9.81 -25.61
N LEU A 26 -0.94 8.92 -24.67
CA LEU A 26 -2.24 8.91 -23.98
C LEU A 26 -2.51 10.22 -23.25
N ILE A 27 -1.50 10.78 -22.59
CA ILE A 27 -1.60 12.05 -21.86
C ILE A 27 -1.83 13.21 -22.84
N ASP A 28 -1.09 13.25 -23.94
CA ASP A 28 -1.23 14.28 -24.95
C ASP A 28 -2.62 14.24 -25.62
N GLU A 29 -3.14 13.06 -25.89
CA GLU A 29 -4.49 12.93 -26.41
C GLU A 29 -5.56 13.32 -25.37
N LEU A 30 -5.38 12.94 -24.10
CA LEU A 30 -6.28 13.41 -23.04
C LEU A 30 -6.31 14.94 -22.98
N ARG A 31 -5.16 15.61 -23.11
CA ARG A 31 -5.07 17.08 -23.14
C ARG A 31 -5.86 17.65 -24.30
N LYS A 32 -5.75 17.09 -25.49
CA LYS A 32 -6.50 17.52 -26.68
C LYS A 32 -8.02 17.35 -26.51
N TYR A 33 -8.49 16.24 -25.91
CA TYR A 33 -9.91 16.01 -25.67
C TYR A 33 -10.49 16.81 -24.50
N MET A 34 -9.71 17.07 -23.45
CA MET A 34 -10.19 17.76 -22.25
C MET A 34 -10.14 19.26 -22.36
N ILE A 35 -9.09 19.80 -22.99
CA ILE A 35 -8.84 21.24 -23.11
C ILE A 35 -9.11 21.70 -24.55
N GLY A 36 -8.58 20.97 -25.55
CA GLY A 36 -8.56 21.37 -26.94
C GLY A 36 -7.40 22.31 -27.28
N PRO A 37 -7.29 22.82 -28.51
CA PRO A 37 -8.05 22.37 -29.68
C PRO A 37 -7.59 20.98 -30.14
N HIS A 38 -8.55 20.10 -30.47
CA HIS A 38 -8.20 18.73 -30.84
C HIS A 38 -7.55 18.66 -32.24
N TRP A 39 -7.97 19.51 -33.15
CA TRP A 39 -7.59 19.51 -34.56
C TRP A 39 -6.65 20.66 -34.95
N GLY A 40 -6.03 21.32 -34.01
CA GLY A 40 -5.14 22.46 -34.25
C GLY A 40 -5.84 23.82 -34.18
N ASN A 41 -5.05 24.88 -34.39
CA ASN A 41 -5.46 26.25 -34.08
C ASN A 41 -6.72 26.73 -34.82
N ASP A 42 -6.95 26.28 -36.07
CA ASP A 42 -8.08 26.66 -36.92
C ASP A 42 -9.14 25.56 -37.00
N GLU A 43 -9.28 24.76 -35.96
CA GLU A 43 -10.18 23.63 -35.97
C GLU A 43 -11.62 23.99 -36.27
N VAL A 44 -12.31 23.04 -36.91
CA VAL A 44 -13.76 23.11 -37.17
C VAL A 44 -14.42 21.88 -36.55
N ILE A 45 -15.39 22.09 -35.67
CA ILE A 45 -16.16 21.04 -35.01
C ILE A 45 -17.66 21.22 -35.25
N ASP A 46 -18.38 20.11 -35.25
CA ASP A 46 -19.82 20.07 -35.43
C ASP A 46 -20.62 20.00 -34.13
N THR A 47 -19.91 19.84 -33.05
CA THR A 47 -20.44 19.89 -31.67
C THR A 47 -20.30 21.29 -31.09
N VAL A 48 -21.13 21.63 -30.11
CA VAL A 48 -21.07 22.95 -29.46
C VAL A 48 -19.81 23.01 -28.57
N PRO A 49 -18.86 23.95 -28.83
CA PRO A 49 -17.56 23.96 -28.13
C PRO A 49 -17.65 23.92 -26.62
N LYS A 50 -18.60 24.66 -26.02
CA LYS A 50 -18.80 24.67 -24.57
C LYS A 50 -19.20 23.30 -24.02
N PHE A 51 -19.67 22.38 -24.85
CA PHE A 51 -20.04 21.00 -24.51
C PHE A 51 -19.01 19.97 -24.97
N THR A 52 -18.09 20.34 -25.84
CA THR A 52 -17.02 19.49 -26.34
C THR A 52 -15.86 19.41 -25.36
N TYR A 53 -15.45 20.54 -24.80
CA TYR A 53 -14.29 20.63 -23.90
C TYR A 53 -14.72 20.66 -22.43
N LEU A 54 -13.85 20.13 -21.56
CA LEU A 54 -14.14 19.93 -20.15
C LEU A 54 -13.62 21.06 -19.26
N THR A 55 -12.43 21.57 -19.60
CA THR A 55 -11.73 22.60 -18.84
C THR A 55 -10.98 23.54 -19.79
N GLY A 56 -10.37 24.62 -19.28
CA GLY A 56 -9.76 25.64 -20.11
C GLY A 56 -10.80 26.49 -20.83
N ILE A 57 -11.88 26.87 -20.13
CA ILE A 57 -12.98 27.67 -20.65
C ILE A 57 -13.23 28.84 -19.70
N LEU A 58 -13.20 30.08 -20.22
CA LEU A 58 -13.58 31.25 -19.46
C LEU A 58 -14.93 31.77 -19.92
N TYR A 59 -15.90 31.63 -19.07
CA TYR A 59 -17.26 32.08 -19.28
C TYR A 59 -17.40 33.59 -19.03
N PRO A 60 -18.43 34.23 -19.60
CA PRO A 60 -18.82 35.57 -19.20
C PRO A 60 -19.10 35.68 -17.69
N GLN A 61 -18.99 36.90 -17.15
CA GLN A 61 -19.39 37.20 -15.78
C GLN A 61 -20.91 36.97 -15.65
N ASP A 62 -21.36 36.59 -14.44
CA ASP A 62 -22.74 36.29 -14.09
C ASP A 62 -23.35 35.06 -14.82
N SER A 63 -22.55 34.28 -15.55
CA SER A 63 -23.03 33.03 -16.15
C SER A 63 -23.15 31.92 -15.10
N GLN A 64 -24.31 31.21 -15.13
CA GLN A 64 -24.54 30.06 -14.25
C GLN A 64 -24.15 28.76 -14.95
N VAL A 65 -23.83 27.75 -14.18
CA VAL A 65 -23.60 26.39 -14.69
C VAL A 65 -24.94 25.85 -15.21
N GLU A 66 -25.00 25.50 -16.49
CA GLU A 66 -26.15 24.82 -17.06
C GLU A 66 -26.11 23.36 -16.60
N GLU A 67 -27.10 22.92 -15.79
CA GLU A 67 -27.28 21.50 -15.49
C GLU A 67 -27.65 20.77 -16.79
N GLU A 68 -26.84 19.84 -17.22
CA GLU A 68 -27.23 18.89 -18.27
C GLU A 68 -28.31 17.99 -17.67
N ASN A 69 -29.57 18.15 -18.15
CA ASN A 69 -30.62 17.18 -17.92
C ASN A 69 -30.31 15.89 -18.68
N LEU A 70 -29.41 15.07 -18.07
CA LEU A 70 -29.35 13.65 -18.35
C LEU A 70 -30.64 13.07 -17.76
N SER A 71 -31.59 12.70 -18.61
CA SER A 71 -32.86 12.09 -18.23
C SER A 71 -32.61 10.74 -17.55
N HIS A 72 -32.34 10.78 -16.25
CA HIS A 72 -32.46 9.62 -15.40
C HIS A 72 -33.85 9.66 -14.77
N GLU A 73 -34.64 8.64 -15.06
CA GLU A 73 -35.92 8.39 -14.39
C GLU A 73 -35.69 8.45 -12.88
N GLU A 74 -36.46 9.31 -12.22
CA GLU A 74 -36.47 9.50 -10.77
C GLU A 74 -36.86 8.16 -10.11
N HIS A 75 -35.90 7.47 -9.52
CA HIS A 75 -36.18 6.51 -8.46
C HIS A 75 -36.30 7.29 -7.15
N ASP A 76 -37.53 7.29 -6.61
CA ASP A 76 -37.83 7.86 -5.30
C ASP A 76 -36.82 7.46 -4.21
N PRO A 77 -36.19 8.40 -3.51
CA PRO A 77 -35.27 8.09 -2.43
C PRO A 77 -36.04 7.61 -1.20
N THR A 78 -35.58 6.52 -0.62
CA THR A 78 -36.06 6.09 0.71
C THR A 78 -35.62 7.09 1.79
N PRO A 79 -36.44 7.35 2.85
CA PRO A 79 -36.32 8.51 3.75
C PRO A 79 -35.18 8.49 4.78
N GLU A 80 -34.15 7.68 4.67
CA GLU A 80 -33.20 7.48 5.80
C GLU A 80 -31.76 7.96 5.59
N GLU A 81 -31.44 8.71 4.55
CA GLU A 81 -30.08 9.28 4.38
C GLU A 81 -30.12 10.75 3.99
N GLU A 82 -30.23 11.63 4.99
CA GLU A 82 -29.87 13.04 4.82
C GLU A 82 -28.34 13.16 4.69
N VAL A 83 -27.83 13.16 3.46
CA VAL A 83 -26.47 13.60 3.16
C VAL A 83 -26.53 15.13 2.98
N PRO A 84 -25.64 15.93 3.62
CA PRO A 84 -25.59 17.36 3.37
C PRO A 84 -25.40 17.62 1.88
N ASP A 85 -26.32 18.35 1.30
CA ASP A 85 -26.32 18.76 -0.10
C ASP A 85 -25.14 19.72 -0.34
N ASN A 86 -23.97 19.18 -0.74
CA ASN A 86 -22.79 19.96 -1.14
C ASN A 86 -22.96 20.63 -2.51
N THR A 87 -24.16 20.62 -3.08
CA THR A 87 -24.45 21.19 -4.40
C THR A 87 -24.60 22.71 -4.42
N SER A 88 -24.49 23.40 -3.25
CA SER A 88 -24.63 24.86 -3.17
C SER A 88 -23.31 25.66 -3.24
N ILE A 89 -22.16 25.03 -3.43
CA ILE A 89 -20.88 25.71 -3.50
C ILE A 89 -20.53 26.00 -4.96
N ASN A 90 -20.78 27.24 -5.40
CA ASN A 90 -20.44 27.86 -6.67
C ASN A 90 -21.22 27.40 -7.91
N SER A 91 -22.42 27.87 -8.04
CA SER A 91 -23.21 27.83 -9.26
C SER A 91 -22.67 28.77 -10.38
N LEU A 92 -21.53 29.44 -10.20
CA LEU A 92 -20.94 30.36 -11.17
C LEU A 92 -19.82 29.71 -11.95
N ASN A 93 -19.85 29.89 -13.27
CA ASN A 93 -18.77 29.49 -14.17
C ASN A 93 -17.51 30.34 -13.96
N LEU A 94 -16.33 29.75 -14.22
CA LEU A 94 -15.05 30.47 -14.16
C LEU A 94 -15.00 31.60 -15.20
N SER A 95 -14.89 32.84 -14.78
CA SER A 95 -14.77 34.03 -15.65
C SER A 95 -13.36 34.62 -15.69
N SER A 96 -12.46 34.13 -14.85
CA SER A 96 -11.07 34.55 -14.80
C SER A 96 -10.16 33.41 -14.35
N PHE A 97 -8.91 33.43 -14.79
CA PHE A 97 -7.84 32.59 -14.28
C PHE A 97 -6.53 33.39 -14.30
N GLY A 98 -5.51 32.87 -13.61
CA GLY A 98 -4.24 33.56 -13.58
C GLY A 98 -3.14 32.80 -12.88
N LEU A 99 -2.01 33.44 -12.74
CA LEU A 99 -0.88 32.93 -11.97
C LEU A 99 -0.20 34.04 -11.17
N THR A 100 0.46 33.66 -10.10
CA THR A 100 1.29 34.51 -9.27
C THR A 100 2.67 33.91 -9.15
N CYS A 101 3.71 34.72 -9.39
CA CYS A 101 5.11 34.31 -9.18
C CYS A 101 5.88 35.40 -8.42
N MET A 102 7.06 35.06 -7.92
CA MET A 102 7.98 36.00 -7.28
C MET A 102 9.11 36.32 -8.24
N LEU A 103 9.36 37.60 -8.46
CA LEU A 103 10.46 38.08 -9.27
C LEU A 103 11.60 38.62 -8.38
N GLU A 104 12.82 38.63 -8.91
CA GLU A 104 13.95 39.30 -8.25
C GLU A 104 13.70 40.82 -8.16
N ILE A 105 14.21 41.44 -7.10
CA ILE A 105 14.02 42.89 -6.85
C ILE A 105 14.58 43.76 -8.01
N GLU A 106 15.61 43.24 -8.67
CA GLU A 106 16.30 43.96 -9.76
C GLU A 106 15.59 43.82 -11.13
N THR A 107 14.49 43.05 -11.18
CA THR A 107 13.73 42.83 -12.42
C THR A 107 13.07 44.13 -12.86
N LYS A 108 13.35 44.56 -14.09
CA LYS A 108 12.81 45.81 -14.64
C LYS A 108 11.67 45.60 -15.61
N GLU A 109 11.65 44.45 -16.27
CA GLU A 109 10.65 44.11 -17.28
C GLU A 109 10.40 42.63 -17.35
N ILE A 110 9.20 42.27 -17.74
CA ILE A 110 8.76 40.89 -18.03
C ILE A 110 7.95 40.88 -19.32
N THR A 111 7.92 39.74 -19.98
CA THR A 111 7.05 39.52 -21.13
C THR A 111 5.91 38.62 -20.71
N ILE A 112 4.69 38.97 -21.05
CA ILE A 112 3.49 38.18 -20.84
C ILE A 112 3.02 37.69 -22.20
N ASN A 113 2.95 36.38 -22.40
CA ASN A 113 2.42 35.77 -23.59
C ASN A 113 1.03 35.19 -23.28
N VAL A 114 0.06 35.44 -24.13
CA VAL A 114 -1.31 34.95 -23.99
C VAL A 114 -1.76 34.31 -25.29
N ASP A 115 -2.27 33.11 -25.19
CA ASP A 115 -2.85 32.38 -26.33
C ASP A 115 -4.28 31.95 -25.95
N TYR A 116 -5.24 32.10 -26.88
CA TYR A 116 -6.64 31.72 -26.66
C TYR A 116 -7.40 31.55 -27.97
N GLY A 117 -8.62 31.02 -27.91
CA GLY A 117 -9.51 30.88 -29.06
C GLY A 117 -10.92 31.33 -28.78
N ILE A 118 -11.63 31.66 -29.86
CA ILE A 118 -13.06 31.94 -29.87
C ILE A 118 -13.71 31.14 -30.99
N TYR A 119 -14.92 30.62 -30.77
CA TYR A 119 -15.63 29.89 -31.80
C TYR A 119 -16.78 30.71 -32.40
N SER A 120 -16.84 30.77 -33.73
CA SER A 120 -17.95 31.30 -34.51
C SER A 120 -18.73 30.14 -35.10
N SER A 121 -20.07 30.28 -35.20
CA SER A 121 -20.93 29.25 -35.78
C SER A 121 -21.39 29.59 -37.21
N LYS A 122 -21.33 28.62 -38.12
CA LYS A 122 -21.83 28.70 -39.52
C LYS A 122 -22.75 27.52 -39.77
N LYS A 123 -23.92 27.80 -40.33
CA LYS A 123 -24.84 26.73 -40.76
C LYS A 123 -24.51 26.33 -42.18
N ILE A 124 -24.31 25.06 -42.42
CA ILE A 124 -24.05 24.46 -43.72
C ILE A 124 -25.14 23.45 -44.09
N VAL A 125 -25.21 23.10 -45.34
CA VAL A 125 -26.09 22.04 -45.88
C VAL A 125 -25.16 20.98 -46.47
N LEU A 126 -25.10 19.82 -45.84
CA LEU A 126 -24.31 18.70 -46.32
C LEU A 126 -24.81 18.17 -47.69
N PRO A 127 -23.98 17.48 -48.46
CA PRO A 127 -24.35 16.87 -49.74
C PRO A 127 -25.59 15.96 -49.69
N ASN A 128 -25.87 15.40 -48.51
CA ASN A 128 -27.07 14.59 -48.25
C ASN A 128 -28.33 15.41 -47.92
N GLY A 129 -28.25 16.76 -47.97
CA GLY A 129 -29.37 17.67 -47.71
C GLY A 129 -29.62 17.95 -46.21
N LYS A 130 -28.88 17.35 -45.30
CA LYS A 130 -29.00 17.63 -43.86
C LYS A 130 -28.34 18.98 -43.52
N LYS A 131 -29.02 19.78 -42.71
CA LYS A 131 -28.50 21.04 -42.18
C LYS A 131 -27.68 20.74 -40.95
N LYS A 132 -26.40 21.20 -40.91
CA LYS A 132 -25.49 21.05 -39.76
C LYS A 132 -24.95 22.43 -39.38
N THR A 133 -24.67 22.64 -38.09
CA THR A 133 -24.02 23.86 -37.61
C THR A 133 -22.60 23.50 -37.30
N LEU A 134 -21.66 24.15 -37.97
CA LEU A 134 -20.22 23.99 -37.70
C LEU A 134 -19.72 25.16 -36.84
N HIS A 135 -18.78 24.89 -36.00
CA HIS A 135 -18.11 25.86 -35.14
C HIS A 135 -16.63 25.93 -35.53
N LYS A 136 -16.25 27.12 -36.05
CA LYS A 136 -14.87 27.39 -36.46
C LYS A 136 -14.16 28.16 -35.36
N ARG A 137 -12.99 27.69 -34.97
CA ARG A 137 -12.08 28.35 -34.03
C ARG A 137 -11.33 29.50 -34.74
N THR A 138 -11.23 30.61 -34.07
CA THR A 138 -10.30 31.71 -34.42
C THR A 138 -9.27 31.79 -33.30
N HIS A 139 -8.00 31.67 -33.67
CA HIS A 139 -6.86 31.72 -32.77
C HIS A 139 -6.37 33.15 -32.58
N PHE A 140 -5.96 33.48 -31.35
CA PHE A 140 -5.38 34.74 -30.95
C PHE A 140 -4.12 34.49 -30.14
N GLU A 141 -3.06 35.20 -30.46
CA GLU A 141 -1.80 35.19 -29.74
C GLU A 141 -1.37 36.65 -29.53
N GLN A 142 -1.13 37.04 -28.29
CA GLN A 142 -0.75 38.40 -27.91
C GLN A 142 0.45 38.37 -26.98
N GLN A 143 1.44 39.22 -27.26
CA GLN A 143 2.63 39.37 -26.45
C GLN A 143 2.72 40.79 -25.95
N GLU A 144 2.89 40.95 -24.62
CA GLU A 144 3.02 42.27 -23.96
C GLU A 144 4.31 42.34 -23.17
N LEU A 145 5.07 43.42 -23.41
CA LEU A 145 6.25 43.73 -22.62
C LEU A 145 5.85 44.72 -21.51
N ILE A 146 5.97 44.29 -20.27
CA ILE A 146 5.55 45.05 -19.10
C ILE A 146 6.77 45.56 -18.33
N SER A 147 6.85 46.85 -18.17
CA SER A 147 7.85 47.48 -17.30
C SER A 147 7.38 47.46 -15.85
N ILE A 148 8.23 46.95 -14.97
CA ILE A 148 7.91 46.88 -13.54
C ILE A 148 8.07 48.27 -12.92
N PRO A 149 7.00 48.85 -12.30
CA PRO A 149 7.08 50.16 -11.73
C PRO A 149 7.89 50.21 -10.43
N ASP A 150 8.55 51.32 -10.17
CA ASP A 150 9.29 51.59 -8.91
C ASP A 150 8.38 51.75 -7.68
N LYS A 151 7.07 51.60 -7.82
CA LYS A 151 6.08 51.72 -6.73
C LYS A 151 5.94 50.41 -5.96
N VAL A 152 5.72 50.53 -4.67
CA VAL A 152 5.49 49.37 -3.75
C VAL A 152 4.29 48.53 -4.16
N GLU A 153 3.22 49.15 -4.67
CA GLU A 153 2.04 48.49 -5.23
C GLU A 153 1.59 49.19 -6.49
N SER A 154 1.29 48.44 -7.52
CA SER A 154 0.73 48.94 -8.77
C SER A 154 -0.15 47.91 -9.44
N ASP A 155 -1.10 48.38 -10.23
CA ASP A 155 -1.97 47.57 -11.06
C ASP A 155 -2.02 48.15 -12.47
N GLU A 156 -2.13 47.28 -13.46
CA GLU A 156 -2.24 47.66 -14.87
C GLU A 156 -3.29 46.75 -15.54
N THR A 157 -4.11 47.36 -16.39
CA THR A 157 -5.11 46.64 -17.18
C THR A 157 -4.83 46.78 -18.66
N ILE A 158 -4.65 45.66 -19.35
CA ILE A 158 -4.29 45.60 -20.77
C ILE A 158 -5.45 44.94 -21.52
N PRO A 159 -6.07 45.62 -22.51
CA PRO A 159 -7.11 45.01 -23.32
C PRO A 159 -6.55 43.90 -24.21
N LEU A 160 -7.29 42.80 -24.35
CA LEU A 160 -7.01 41.80 -25.35
C LEU A 160 -7.55 42.22 -26.72
N GLU A 161 -7.10 41.59 -27.79
CA GLU A 161 -7.61 41.83 -29.15
C GLU A 161 -9.14 41.67 -29.25
N ILE A 162 -9.72 40.86 -28.35
CA ILE A 162 -11.17 40.74 -28.24
C ILE A 162 -11.76 41.79 -27.31
N LYS A 163 -12.89 42.35 -27.65
CA LYS A 163 -13.51 43.49 -26.94
C LYS A 163 -13.98 43.18 -25.51
N PHE A 164 -14.03 41.94 -25.14
CA PHE A 164 -14.53 41.48 -23.83
C PHE A 164 -13.49 40.71 -23.02
N GLY A 165 -12.20 40.78 -23.40
CA GLY A 165 -11.10 40.18 -22.65
C GLY A 165 -10.10 41.24 -22.19
N GLU A 166 -9.56 41.04 -21.00
CA GLU A 166 -8.50 41.90 -20.48
C GLU A 166 -7.51 41.09 -19.63
N LEU A 167 -6.26 41.58 -19.60
CA LEU A 167 -5.25 41.14 -18.63
C LEU A 167 -5.22 42.13 -17.49
N ARG A 168 -5.15 41.65 -16.26
CA ARG A 168 -4.92 42.44 -15.05
C ARG A 168 -3.61 42.01 -14.43
N VAL A 169 -2.68 42.95 -14.34
CA VAL A 169 -1.33 42.72 -13.82
C VAL A 169 -1.16 43.49 -12.52
N TYR A 170 -0.76 42.81 -11.48
CA TYR A 170 -0.55 43.37 -10.16
C TYR A 170 0.90 43.15 -9.73
N PHE A 171 1.56 44.20 -9.25
CA PHE A 171 2.88 44.13 -8.66
C PHE A 171 2.82 44.58 -7.21
N LYS A 172 3.50 43.79 -6.33
CA LYS A 172 3.69 44.18 -4.94
C LYS A 172 5.11 43.89 -4.52
N GLN A 173 5.85 44.95 -4.14
CA GLN A 173 7.20 44.82 -3.64
C GLN A 173 7.18 44.25 -2.20
N THR A 174 7.98 43.24 -1.95
CA THR A 174 8.18 42.60 -0.65
C THR A 174 9.64 42.63 -0.26
N THR A 175 9.97 42.20 0.96
CA THR A 175 11.37 42.06 1.41
C THR A 175 12.14 41.01 0.61
N ASP A 176 11.46 40.05 0.05
CA ASP A 176 12.08 38.89 -0.60
C ASP A 176 12.08 38.98 -2.13
N GLY A 177 11.36 39.94 -2.71
CA GLY A 177 11.25 40.10 -4.16
C GLY A 177 10.02 40.94 -4.56
N ILE A 178 9.65 40.87 -5.81
CA ILE A 178 8.46 41.52 -6.36
C ILE A 178 7.43 40.44 -6.65
N LEU A 179 6.32 40.45 -5.95
CA LEU A 179 5.19 39.58 -6.23
C LEU A 179 4.49 40.09 -7.49
N CYS A 180 4.42 39.24 -8.49
CA CYS A 180 3.73 39.51 -9.75
C CYS A 180 2.54 38.57 -9.90
N SER A 181 1.34 39.14 -10.03
CA SER A 181 0.10 38.36 -10.26
C SER A 181 -0.52 38.83 -11.58
N VAL A 182 -0.79 37.87 -12.46
CA VAL A 182 -1.39 38.16 -13.78
C VAL A 182 -2.66 37.35 -13.91
N TYR A 183 -3.73 38.02 -14.28
CA TYR A 183 -5.05 37.40 -14.49
C TYR A 183 -5.56 37.74 -15.91
N MET A 184 -6.10 36.73 -16.57
CA MET A 184 -6.93 36.93 -17.77
C MET A 184 -8.40 36.86 -17.36
N VAL A 185 -9.18 37.85 -17.78
CA VAL A 185 -10.58 38.05 -17.36
C VAL A 185 -11.46 38.20 -18.57
N ASN A 186 -12.56 37.43 -18.59
CA ASN A 186 -13.66 37.66 -19.51
C ASN A 186 -14.64 38.66 -18.88
N THR A 187 -14.71 39.86 -19.44
CA THR A 187 -15.49 41.00 -18.90
C THR A 187 -16.90 41.07 -19.45
N TYR A 188 -17.28 40.18 -20.37
CA TYR A 188 -18.66 40.11 -20.89
C TYR A 188 -19.63 39.75 -19.79
N GLN A 189 -20.79 40.39 -19.74
CA GLN A 189 -21.83 40.11 -18.73
C GLN A 189 -23.06 39.48 -19.38
N THR A 190 -23.41 38.28 -19.00
CA THR A 190 -24.61 37.59 -19.44
C THR A 190 -24.92 36.35 -18.62
N HIS A 191 -26.21 36.05 -18.42
CA HIS A 191 -26.62 34.81 -17.76
C HIS A 191 -26.70 33.62 -18.74
N SER A 192 -26.75 33.89 -20.05
CA SER A 192 -26.88 32.83 -21.09
C SER A 192 -25.70 32.91 -22.07
N PRO A 193 -24.56 32.26 -21.74
CA PRO A 193 -23.37 32.35 -22.57
C PRO A 193 -23.50 31.60 -23.91
N SER A 194 -23.05 32.26 -24.96
CA SER A 194 -22.89 31.66 -26.29
C SER A 194 -21.42 31.44 -26.61
N SER A 195 -21.06 30.53 -27.49
CA SER A 195 -19.67 30.25 -27.87
C SER A 195 -18.89 31.49 -28.36
N LYS A 196 -19.59 32.55 -28.77
CA LYS A 196 -19.02 33.81 -29.23
C LYS A 196 -18.50 34.73 -28.09
N ASN A 197 -19.00 34.53 -26.88
CA ASN A 197 -18.69 35.33 -25.71
C ASN A 197 -17.84 34.55 -24.70
N ILE A 198 -17.47 33.33 -25.04
CA ILE A 198 -16.65 32.42 -24.22
C ILE A 198 -15.24 32.42 -24.81
N ILE A 199 -14.25 32.45 -23.95
CA ILE A 199 -12.83 32.29 -24.29
C ILE A 199 -12.45 30.83 -24.05
N PHE A 200 -11.88 30.18 -25.05
CA PHE A 200 -11.50 28.77 -25.02
C PHE A 200 -10.00 28.58 -25.05
N GLN A 201 -9.51 27.54 -24.40
CA GLN A 201 -8.12 27.11 -24.36
C GLN A 201 -7.15 28.27 -24.02
N PRO A 202 -7.46 29.11 -23.03
CA PRO A 202 -6.56 30.20 -22.73
C PRO A 202 -5.30 29.68 -22.04
N THR A 203 -4.15 30.18 -22.45
CA THR A 203 -2.88 29.99 -21.77
C THR A 203 -2.26 31.34 -21.42
N LEU A 204 -1.54 31.40 -20.31
CA LEU A 204 -0.82 32.57 -19.84
C LEU A 204 0.59 32.13 -19.47
N GLU A 205 1.58 32.83 -20.02
CA GLU A 205 2.99 32.60 -19.72
C GLU A 205 3.64 33.93 -19.29
N ILE A 206 4.44 33.86 -18.22
CA ILE A 206 5.35 34.94 -17.84
C ILE A 206 6.77 34.52 -18.21
N TYR A 207 7.44 35.34 -18.95
CA TYR A 207 8.82 35.15 -19.42
C TYR A 207 9.75 36.27 -18.93
N SER A 208 10.92 35.90 -18.42
CA SER A 208 12.00 36.80 -18.05
C SER A 208 13.28 36.37 -18.75
N GLU A 209 13.85 37.26 -19.60
CA GLU A 209 15.08 36.96 -20.35
C GLU A 209 16.28 36.58 -19.46
N LYS A 210 16.33 37.13 -18.25
CA LYS A 210 17.46 36.99 -17.33
C LYS A 210 17.23 35.90 -16.27
N ASN A 211 16.24 35.03 -16.44
CA ASN A 211 15.87 34.01 -15.45
C ASN A 211 15.62 34.61 -14.04
N GLN A 212 14.74 35.59 -13.96
CA GLN A 212 14.52 36.34 -12.72
C GLN A 212 13.26 35.93 -11.97
N ILE A 213 12.59 34.82 -12.39
CA ILE A 213 11.49 34.23 -11.64
C ILE A 213 12.08 33.36 -10.53
N LYS A 214 11.82 33.77 -9.33
CA LYS A 214 12.44 33.27 -8.11
C LYS A 214 11.66 32.11 -7.49
N HIS A 215 12.38 31.18 -6.91
CA HIS A 215 11.78 30.17 -6.05
C HIS A 215 11.13 30.84 -4.82
N ASN A 216 9.86 30.56 -4.61
CA ASN A 216 9.06 31.10 -3.50
C ASN A 216 8.48 29.98 -2.66
N ILE A 217 9.03 29.77 -1.47
CA ILE A 217 8.39 29.01 -0.42
C ILE A 217 7.80 29.98 0.59
N PRO A 218 6.50 29.97 0.84
CA PRO A 218 5.95 30.65 1.99
C PRO A 218 6.61 30.10 3.27
N LYS A 219 7.40 30.92 3.94
CA LYS A 219 7.99 30.52 5.22
C LYS A 219 6.90 30.54 6.28
N ASP A 220 6.41 29.35 6.63
CA ASP A 220 5.52 29.21 7.79
C ASP A 220 6.36 29.15 9.06
N PHE A 221 6.48 30.29 9.75
CA PHE A 221 7.20 30.39 11.02
C PHE A 221 6.48 29.76 12.21
N SER A 222 5.23 29.28 12.03
CA SER A 222 4.44 28.65 13.08
C SER A 222 4.79 27.17 13.27
N LYS A 223 5.54 26.57 12.37
CA LYS A 223 5.88 25.13 12.42
C LYS A 223 6.82 24.81 13.56
N VAL A 224 6.48 23.78 14.31
CA VAL A 224 7.35 23.24 15.36
C VAL A 224 8.52 22.50 14.72
N LYS A 225 9.75 22.94 14.98
CA LYS A 225 10.95 22.30 14.45
C LYS A 225 11.07 20.85 14.91
N GLY A 226 11.30 19.94 13.97
CA GLY A 226 11.33 18.50 14.22
C GLY A 226 9.96 17.83 14.16
N SER A 227 8.89 18.58 13.87
CA SER A 227 7.57 18.02 13.54
C SER A 227 7.58 17.32 12.17
N ASP A 228 6.54 16.52 11.89
CA ASP A 228 6.36 15.91 10.57
C ASP A 228 6.35 16.95 9.45
N GLU A 229 5.76 18.13 9.70
CA GLU A 229 5.70 19.21 8.70
C GLU A 229 7.08 19.78 8.40
N SER A 230 7.94 19.99 9.41
CA SER A 230 9.32 20.44 9.14
C SER A 230 10.17 19.34 8.49
N LEU A 231 9.88 18.08 8.76
CA LEU A 231 10.51 16.97 8.04
C LEU A 231 10.09 16.95 6.57
N PHE A 232 8.79 17.11 6.26
CA PHE A 232 8.32 17.21 4.88
C PHE A 232 8.96 18.39 4.15
N ASP A 233 9.04 19.56 4.78
CA ASP A 233 9.72 20.72 4.18
C ASP A 233 11.20 20.41 3.87
N LEU A 234 11.88 19.67 4.74
CA LEU A 234 13.27 19.27 4.55
C LEU A 234 13.43 18.31 3.36
N ILE A 235 12.68 17.20 3.36
CA ILE A 235 12.84 16.14 2.34
C ILE A 235 12.39 16.57 0.94
N PHE A 236 11.54 17.59 0.84
CA PHE A 236 11.09 18.19 -0.42
C PHE A 236 11.76 19.55 -0.72
N ASP A 237 12.78 19.98 0.03
CA ASP A 237 13.47 21.24 -0.20
C ASP A 237 14.12 21.33 -1.59
N SER A 238 14.46 20.18 -2.19
CA SER A 238 14.95 20.09 -3.57
C SER A 238 13.87 20.37 -4.63
N LYS A 239 12.58 20.16 -4.32
CA LYS A 239 11.44 20.42 -5.21
C LYS A 239 11.06 21.90 -5.11
N LYS A 240 11.49 22.66 -6.09
CA LYS A 240 11.27 24.12 -6.11
C LYS A 240 9.85 24.45 -6.55
N ASN A 241 9.26 25.50 -5.95
CA ASN A 241 7.99 26.08 -6.37
C ASN A 241 8.21 27.50 -6.84
N PHE A 242 7.85 27.81 -8.08
CA PHE A 242 8.08 29.12 -8.69
C PHE A 242 6.82 29.95 -8.80
N GLY A 243 5.64 29.40 -8.52
CA GLY A 243 4.41 30.16 -8.57
C GLY A 243 3.16 29.39 -8.19
N PHE A 244 2.05 30.11 -8.17
CA PHE A 244 0.72 29.59 -7.81
C PHE A 244 -0.29 29.93 -8.88
N GLY A 245 -1.11 28.99 -9.28
CA GLY A 245 -2.23 29.21 -10.19
C GLY A 245 -3.49 29.67 -9.46
N HIS A 246 -4.35 30.42 -10.15
CA HIS A 246 -5.66 30.88 -9.71
C HIS A 246 -6.71 30.40 -10.71
N GLY A 247 -7.58 29.49 -10.32
CA GLY A 247 -8.52 28.82 -11.24
C GLY A 247 -7.87 27.84 -12.22
N THR A 248 -6.55 27.65 -12.11
CA THR A 248 -5.71 26.77 -12.91
C THR A 248 -4.49 26.36 -12.10
N SER A 249 -3.67 25.46 -12.62
CA SER A 249 -2.33 25.16 -12.10
C SER A 249 -1.27 25.97 -12.83
N VAL A 250 -0.03 25.87 -12.37
CA VAL A 250 1.15 26.42 -13.05
C VAL A 250 2.15 25.30 -13.36
N ASN A 251 2.91 25.52 -14.43
CA ASN A 251 3.94 24.61 -14.88
C ASN A 251 5.22 25.37 -15.25
N TRP A 252 6.36 24.72 -15.11
CA TRP A 252 7.67 25.20 -15.50
C TRP A 252 8.56 24.04 -15.92
N ASP A 253 9.65 24.32 -16.61
CA ASP A 253 10.62 23.31 -17.02
C ASP A 253 11.81 23.26 -16.05
N ASP A 254 11.89 22.17 -15.29
CA ASP A 254 12.96 21.93 -14.30
C ASP A 254 14.36 21.86 -14.96
N SER A 255 14.47 21.56 -16.26
CA SER A 255 15.74 21.51 -16.97
C SER A 255 16.36 22.90 -17.18
N ASN A 256 15.57 23.96 -17.08
CA ASN A 256 15.94 25.34 -17.29
C ASN A 256 16.21 26.12 -15.98
N ILE A 257 16.39 25.42 -14.86
CA ILE A 257 16.73 26.06 -13.58
C ILE A 257 18.18 26.57 -13.63
N VAL A 258 18.37 27.87 -13.54
CA VAL A 258 19.69 28.51 -13.44
C VAL A 258 19.90 29.00 -12.01
N GLY A 259 20.74 28.32 -11.27
CA GLY A 259 20.91 28.58 -9.84
C GLY A 259 19.65 28.23 -9.04
N LYS A 260 18.88 29.26 -8.63
CA LYS A 260 17.62 29.11 -7.91
C LYS A 260 16.42 29.67 -8.65
N ASN A 261 16.60 30.11 -9.89
CA ASN A 261 15.61 30.86 -10.66
C ASN A 261 15.29 30.15 -11.99
N ILE A 262 14.15 30.54 -12.60
CA ILE A 262 13.72 30.11 -13.93
C ILE A 262 13.41 31.33 -14.79
N GLY A 263 13.38 31.12 -16.12
CA GLY A 263 13.01 32.15 -17.08
C GLY A 263 11.55 32.16 -17.48
N ARG A 264 10.84 31.04 -17.32
CA ARG A 264 9.47 30.88 -17.80
C ARG A 264 8.59 30.14 -16.78
N ILE A 265 7.34 30.64 -16.66
CA ILE A 265 6.26 29.96 -15.91
C ILE A 265 4.96 30.14 -16.69
N ASN A 266 4.19 29.08 -16.86
CA ASN A 266 2.93 29.08 -17.59
C ASN A 266 1.81 28.41 -16.81
N THR A 267 0.57 28.75 -17.19
CA THR A 267 -0.63 28.09 -16.65
C THR A 267 -0.86 26.76 -17.29
N ASP A 268 -1.46 25.82 -16.54
CA ASP A 268 -1.81 24.48 -17.02
C ASP A 268 -3.13 23.99 -16.40
N PHE A 269 -4.15 23.75 -17.23
CA PHE A 269 -5.45 23.24 -16.81
C PHE A 269 -5.46 21.71 -16.59
N LEU A 270 -4.39 21.00 -17.01
CA LEU A 270 -4.21 19.58 -16.80
C LEU A 270 -2.81 19.33 -16.18
N PRO A 271 -2.62 19.72 -14.92
CA PRO A 271 -1.32 19.59 -14.28
C PRO A 271 -0.86 18.13 -14.23
N LYS A 272 0.41 17.94 -14.54
CA LYS A 272 1.09 16.64 -14.54
C LYS A 272 2.14 16.60 -13.43
N PHE A 273 2.09 15.57 -12.61
CA PHE A 273 3.14 15.29 -11.64
C PHE A 273 3.67 13.86 -11.85
N THR A 274 4.98 13.72 -11.97
CA THR A 274 5.63 12.41 -12.08
C THR A 274 6.24 12.05 -10.75
N GLN A 275 5.72 10.99 -10.12
CA GLN A 275 6.31 10.40 -8.93
C GLN A 275 7.39 9.41 -9.35
N GLU A 276 8.63 9.68 -8.99
CA GLU A 276 9.74 8.77 -9.21
C GLU A 276 9.53 7.45 -8.49
N LYS A 277 10.01 6.36 -9.08
CA LYS A 277 9.95 5.03 -8.48
C LYS A 277 11.00 4.93 -7.39
N ILE A 278 10.55 4.63 -6.16
CA ILE A 278 11.43 4.33 -5.05
C ILE A 278 11.68 2.81 -5.05
N GLU A 279 12.95 2.42 -5.09
CA GLU A 279 13.37 1.02 -5.08
C GLU A 279 14.23 0.74 -3.84
N PRO A 280 14.17 -0.49 -3.30
CA PRO A 280 15.12 -0.89 -2.25
C PRO A 280 16.55 -0.81 -2.77
N THR A 281 17.45 -0.30 -1.94
CA THR A 281 18.88 -0.24 -2.29
C THR A 281 19.40 -1.65 -2.61
N SER A 282 19.96 -1.80 -3.82
CA SER A 282 20.52 -3.07 -4.28
C SER A 282 21.93 -3.31 -3.70
N PRO A 283 22.30 -4.56 -3.36
CA PRO A 283 23.66 -4.88 -3.01
C PRO A 283 24.73 -4.47 -4.04
N GLU A 284 24.33 -4.39 -5.33
CA GLU A 284 25.20 -3.96 -6.43
C GLU A 284 25.61 -2.49 -6.37
N SER A 285 24.89 -1.64 -5.66
CA SER A 285 25.19 -0.20 -5.51
C SER A 285 26.35 0.08 -4.54
N PHE A 286 26.81 -0.93 -3.79
CA PHE A 286 27.91 -0.77 -2.84
C PHE A 286 29.26 -1.15 -3.45
N SER A 287 30.35 -0.61 -2.88
CA SER A 287 31.73 -0.90 -3.31
C SER A 287 32.12 -2.39 -3.16
N ASN A 288 31.49 -3.11 -2.21
CA ASN A 288 31.73 -4.52 -1.92
C ASN A 288 30.46 -5.37 -2.10
N PRO A 289 29.92 -5.53 -3.33
CA PRO A 289 28.64 -6.20 -3.56
C PRO A 289 28.59 -7.64 -3.05
N SER A 290 29.70 -8.39 -3.16
CA SER A 290 29.77 -9.79 -2.74
C SER A 290 29.65 -9.99 -1.23
N GLU A 291 30.20 -9.09 -0.44
CA GLU A 291 30.07 -9.11 1.03
C GLU A 291 28.64 -8.77 1.44
N VAL A 292 28.04 -7.74 0.82
CA VAL A 292 26.65 -7.35 1.09
C VAL A 292 25.69 -8.48 0.71
N LYS A 293 25.86 -9.13 -0.46
CA LYS A 293 25.07 -10.32 -0.86
C LYS A 293 25.22 -11.47 0.13
N SER A 294 26.43 -11.68 0.67
CA SER A 294 26.65 -12.72 1.68
C SER A 294 25.90 -12.38 2.99
N CYS A 295 25.95 -11.11 3.40
CA CYS A 295 25.28 -10.60 4.59
C CYS A 295 23.76 -10.78 4.57
N VAL A 296 23.13 -10.60 3.42
CA VAL A 296 21.67 -10.70 3.27
C VAL A 296 21.17 -12.08 2.84
N ASN A 297 22.05 -13.04 2.62
CA ASN A 297 21.68 -14.37 2.08
C ASN A 297 21.11 -15.26 3.18
N MET A 298 19.81 -15.56 3.09
CA MET A 298 19.06 -16.35 4.08
C MET A 298 19.64 -17.75 4.28
N LYS A 299 20.08 -18.42 3.19
CA LYS A 299 20.67 -19.76 3.29
C LYS A 299 21.96 -19.74 4.09
N LYS A 300 22.90 -18.83 3.76
CA LYS A 300 24.16 -18.71 4.50
C LYS A 300 23.92 -18.40 5.98
N LEU A 301 22.97 -17.50 6.28
CA LEU A 301 22.60 -17.17 7.66
C LEU A 301 21.95 -18.34 8.39
N SER A 302 21.27 -19.25 7.68
CA SER A 302 20.66 -20.45 8.28
C SER A 302 21.63 -21.61 8.51
N GLU A 303 22.80 -21.62 7.88
CA GLU A 303 23.79 -22.72 7.94
C GLU A 303 24.92 -22.44 8.95
N VAL A 304 24.86 -21.33 9.70
CA VAL A 304 25.84 -20.96 10.70
C VAL A 304 25.84 -21.98 11.85
N ILE A 305 27.01 -22.56 12.13
CA ILE A 305 27.17 -23.57 13.20
C ILE A 305 27.56 -22.89 14.53
N ASP A 306 28.54 -21.99 14.48
CA ASP A 306 28.97 -21.16 15.61
C ASP A 306 28.36 -19.76 15.46
N TYR A 307 27.44 -19.40 16.35
CA TYR A 307 26.70 -18.13 16.28
C TYR A 307 27.62 -16.90 16.41
N THR A 308 28.82 -17.02 16.98
CA THR A 308 29.80 -15.93 16.99
C THR A 308 30.14 -15.43 15.57
N GLN A 309 30.00 -16.28 14.56
CA GLN A 309 30.24 -15.93 13.15
C GLN A 309 29.24 -14.89 12.63
N TYR A 310 28.06 -14.73 13.24
CA TYR A 310 27.11 -13.67 12.85
C TYR A 310 27.70 -12.29 12.98
N LYS A 311 28.57 -12.06 13.99
CA LYS A 311 29.24 -10.78 14.16
C LYS A 311 30.08 -10.41 12.95
N ASP A 312 30.85 -11.35 12.42
CA ASP A 312 31.72 -11.11 11.25
C ASP A 312 30.87 -11.03 9.96
N MET A 313 29.93 -11.96 9.77
CA MET A 313 29.08 -12.02 8.57
C MET A 313 28.21 -10.78 8.39
N LEU A 314 27.72 -10.19 9.47
CA LEU A 314 26.83 -9.03 9.44
C LEU A 314 27.55 -7.70 9.65
N SER A 315 28.87 -7.68 9.96
CA SER A 315 29.65 -6.47 10.28
C SER A 315 29.68 -5.43 9.16
N VAL A 316 29.58 -5.88 7.90
CA VAL A 316 29.56 -5.01 6.72
C VAL A 316 28.34 -4.09 6.72
N PHE A 317 27.20 -4.55 7.23
CA PHE A 317 25.96 -3.79 7.24
C PHE A 317 26.01 -2.52 8.12
N PRO A 318 26.27 -2.59 9.44
CA PRO A 318 26.37 -1.40 10.27
C PRO A 318 27.49 -0.46 9.82
N LYS A 319 28.60 -0.99 9.31
CA LYS A 319 29.69 -0.18 8.77
C LYS A 319 29.24 0.68 7.61
N LEU A 320 28.61 0.08 6.58
CA LEU A 320 28.09 0.81 5.42
C LEU A 320 27.04 1.83 5.82
N TYR A 321 26.17 1.50 6.78
CA TYR A 321 25.17 2.45 7.26
C TYR A 321 25.80 3.63 8.01
N SER A 322 26.80 3.38 8.83
CA SER A 322 27.59 4.43 9.53
C SER A 322 28.31 5.35 8.54
N ASP A 323 28.91 4.76 7.49
CA ASP A 323 29.61 5.49 6.44
C ASP A 323 28.61 6.38 5.68
N TRP A 324 27.42 5.87 5.33
CA TRP A 324 26.36 6.64 4.71
C TRP A 324 25.85 7.79 5.59
N ILE A 325 25.61 7.56 6.88
CA ILE A 325 25.24 8.64 7.83
C ILE A 325 26.29 9.75 7.83
N THR A 326 27.54 9.39 7.72
CA THR A 326 28.64 10.37 7.74
C THR A 326 28.75 11.11 6.41
N ALA A 327 28.76 10.39 5.29
CA ALA A 327 28.97 10.95 3.96
C ALA A 327 27.76 11.75 3.47
N GLU A 328 26.56 11.19 3.63
CA GLU A 328 25.35 11.79 3.03
C GLU A 328 24.61 12.75 3.96
N LEU A 329 24.63 12.52 5.26
CA LEU A 329 23.90 13.37 6.18
C LEU A 329 24.78 14.39 6.90
N LYS A 330 25.84 13.96 7.61
CA LYS A 330 26.66 14.89 8.39
C LYS A 330 27.41 15.89 7.54
N LEU A 331 27.97 15.48 6.40
CA LEU A 331 28.67 16.39 5.48
C LEU A 331 27.72 17.36 4.78
N ASN A 332 26.50 16.96 4.51
CA ASN A 332 25.49 17.79 3.84
C ASN A 332 24.63 18.62 4.80
N LEU A 333 24.79 18.48 6.11
CA LEU A 333 24.01 19.23 7.11
C LEU A 333 24.11 20.76 6.94
N GLU A 334 25.27 21.25 6.52
CA GLU A 334 25.48 22.69 6.29
C GLU A 334 24.72 23.22 5.07
N ASN A 335 24.34 22.35 4.14
CA ASN A 335 23.72 22.71 2.86
C ASN A 335 22.18 22.78 2.92
N ILE A 336 21.57 22.24 3.99
CA ILE A 336 20.12 22.20 4.15
C ILE A 336 19.55 23.44 4.81
N SER A 337 18.29 23.75 4.53
CA SER A 337 17.59 24.95 5.03
C SER A 337 17.27 24.89 6.52
N ASP A 338 16.89 23.72 7.06
CA ASP A 338 16.59 23.49 8.48
C ASP A 338 17.56 22.51 9.14
N LYS A 339 18.70 23.06 9.62
CA LYS A 339 19.75 22.29 10.29
C LYS A 339 19.26 21.54 11.52
N LYS A 340 18.33 22.12 12.28
CA LYS A 340 17.83 21.49 13.51
C LYS A 340 17.02 20.24 13.21
N THR A 341 16.17 20.28 12.20
CA THR A 341 15.44 19.10 11.72
C THR A 341 16.40 18.05 11.15
N GLY A 342 17.45 18.50 10.43
CA GLY A 342 18.51 17.63 9.94
C GLY A 342 19.27 16.90 11.06
N GLU A 343 19.65 17.60 12.15
CA GLU A 343 20.30 16.99 13.31
C GLU A 343 19.40 15.91 13.97
N ILE A 344 18.09 16.16 14.05
CA ILE A 344 17.13 15.18 14.56
C ILE A 344 17.11 13.92 13.68
N GLN A 345 17.13 14.07 12.34
CA GLN A 345 17.17 12.91 11.44
C GLN A 345 18.48 12.13 11.54
N ILE A 346 19.62 12.80 11.64
CA ILE A 346 20.92 12.16 11.88
C ILE A 346 20.87 11.33 13.16
N LYS A 347 20.32 11.89 14.25
CA LYS A 347 20.17 11.18 15.50
C LYS A 347 19.27 9.94 15.36
N ARG A 348 18.11 10.06 14.69
CA ARG A 348 17.23 8.90 14.42
C ARG A 348 17.97 7.78 13.66
N CYS A 349 18.77 8.14 12.64
CA CYS A 349 19.60 7.17 11.92
C CYS A 349 20.65 6.50 12.83
N GLN A 350 21.29 7.27 13.72
CA GLN A 350 22.27 6.74 14.67
C GLN A 350 21.63 5.82 15.72
N ASP A 351 20.43 6.17 16.21
CA ASP A 351 19.68 5.34 17.16
C ASP A 351 19.25 4.01 16.50
N ALA A 352 18.81 4.04 15.25
CA ALA A 352 18.49 2.83 14.48
C ALA A 352 19.75 1.97 14.25
N LEU A 353 20.87 2.58 13.87
CA LEU A 353 22.16 1.89 13.71
C LEU A 353 22.56 1.18 14.99
N LYS A 354 22.52 1.87 16.14
CA LYS A 354 22.83 1.30 17.45
C LYS A 354 21.96 0.08 17.77
N ARG A 355 20.64 0.17 17.52
CA ARG A 355 19.71 -0.96 17.73
C ARG A 355 20.03 -2.15 16.82
N ILE A 356 20.48 -1.91 15.57
CA ILE A 356 20.91 -2.96 14.64
C ILE A 356 22.19 -3.64 15.19
N GLU A 357 23.17 -2.87 15.64
CA GLU A 357 24.41 -3.39 16.24
C GLU A 357 24.14 -4.21 17.50
N GLU A 358 23.24 -3.72 18.39
CA GLU A 358 22.79 -4.47 19.56
C GLU A 358 22.17 -5.82 19.17
N GLY A 359 21.32 -5.83 18.12
CA GLY A 359 20.72 -7.06 17.59
C GLY A 359 21.75 -8.05 17.07
N ILE A 360 22.75 -7.59 16.33
CA ILE A 360 23.87 -8.44 15.86
C ILE A 360 24.65 -9.01 17.03
N GLN A 361 24.96 -8.18 18.03
CA GLN A 361 25.65 -8.61 19.22
C GLN A 361 24.88 -9.70 19.98
N ILE A 362 23.56 -9.52 20.15
CA ILE A 362 22.70 -10.48 20.85
C ILE A 362 22.69 -11.83 20.15
N ILE A 363 22.44 -11.89 18.83
CA ILE A 363 22.42 -13.18 18.11
C ILE A 363 23.78 -13.86 18.05
N SER A 364 24.86 -13.10 18.24
CA SER A 364 26.22 -13.64 18.26
C SER A 364 26.63 -14.19 19.61
N THR A 365 26.03 -13.74 20.72
CA THR A 365 26.40 -14.09 22.08
C THR A 365 25.39 -14.95 22.82
N ASP A 366 24.08 -14.75 22.56
CA ASP A 366 23.00 -15.55 23.12
C ASP A 366 22.67 -16.73 22.21
N SER A 367 22.93 -17.95 22.65
CA SER A 367 22.73 -19.17 21.88
C SER A 367 21.27 -19.41 21.52
N THR A 368 20.31 -18.96 22.35
CA THR A 368 18.87 -19.08 22.11
C THR A 368 18.45 -18.14 20.99
N ALA A 369 18.89 -16.88 21.06
CA ALA A 369 18.64 -15.89 20.00
C ALA A 369 19.35 -16.27 18.69
N GLY A 370 20.60 -16.78 18.75
CA GLY A 370 21.33 -17.27 17.58
C GLY A 370 20.60 -18.43 16.90
N LYS A 371 20.12 -19.42 17.67
CA LYS A 371 19.31 -20.56 17.14
C LYS A 371 17.97 -20.09 16.58
N ALA A 372 17.30 -19.13 17.21
CA ALA A 372 16.06 -18.57 16.71
C ALA A 372 16.27 -17.80 15.40
N PHE A 373 17.35 -17.05 15.28
CA PHE A 373 17.72 -16.33 14.06
C PHE A 373 18.09 -17.29 12.93
N GLN A 374 18.80 -18.39 13.24
CA GLN A 374 19.07 -19.48 12.30
C GLN A 374 17.77 -20.10 11.78
N PHE A 375 16.86 -20.47 12.69
CA PHE A 375 15.54 -21.01 12.34
C PHE A 375 14.75 -20.07 11.44
N MET A 376 14.66 -18.78 11.81
CA MET A 376 13.98 -17.75 11.03
C MET A 376 14.50 -17.71 9.59
N ASN A 377 15.79 -17.64 9.38
CA ASN A 377 16.39 -17.60 8.04
C ASN A 377 16.08 -18.86 7.25
N LYS A 378 16.12 -20.05 7.88
CA LYS A 378 15.78 -21.33 7.24
C LYS A 378 14.34 -21.38 6.79
N VAL A 379 13.39 -21.02 7.67
CA VAL A 379 11.96 -21.11 7.32
C VAL A 379 11.55 -20.03 6.31
N MET A 380 12.14 -18.83 6.37
CA MET A 380 11.88 -17.78 5.41
C MET A 380 12.40 -18.09 4.01
N SER A 381 13.58 -18.72 3.89
CA SER A 381 14.10 -19.16 2.59
C SER A 381 13.19 -20.21 1.94
N ILE A 382 12.69 -21.16 2.72
CA ILE A 382 11.74 -22.19 2.27
C ILE A 382 10.39 -21.56 1.90
N GLN A 383 9.85 -20.69 2.75
CA GLN A 383 8.57 -20.00 2.51
C GLN A 383 8.61 -19.21 1.20
N ARG A 384 9.72 -18.48 0.96
CA ARG A 384 9.90 -17.71 -0.27
C ARG A 384 9.90 -18.62 -1.51
N LEU A 385 10.64 -19.72 -1.47
CA LEU A 385 10.67 -20.69 -2.57
C LEU A 385 9.27 -21.25 -2.85
N CYS A 386 8.52 -21.66 -1.80
CA CYS A 386 7.17 -22.17 -1.95
C CYS A 386 6.23 -21.11 -2.56
N SER A 387 6.29 -19.87 -2.11
CA SER A 387 5.44 -18.79 -2.62
C SER A 387 5.74 -18.48 -4.08
N GLU A 388 7.01 -18.38 -4.48
CA GLU A 388 7.41 -18.14 -5.87
C GLU A 388 6.96 -19.27 -6.81
N ASN A 389 7.00 -20.52 -6.35
CA ASN A 389 6.59 -21.66 -7.16
C ASN A 389 5.06 -21.72 -7.33
N VAL A 390 4.30 -21.39 -6.27
CA VAL A 390 2.83 -21.26 -6.35
C VAL A 390 2.43 -20.18 -7.34
N GLU A 391 3.10 -19.02 -7.30
CA GLU A 391 2.83 -17.91 -8.23
C GLU A 391 3.15 -18.25 -9.68
N LYS A 392 4.22 -19.00 -9.93
CA LYS A 392 4.65 -19.38 -11.29
C LYS A 392 3.94 -20.60 -11.85
N ASN A 393 3.02 -21.24 -11.13
CA ASN A 393 2.35 -22.49 -11.49
C ASN A 393 3.35 -23.58 -11.97
N ILE A 394 4.51 -23.68 -11.32
CA ILE A 394 5.51 -24.70 -11.66
C ILE A 394 4.95 -26.06 -11.33
N GLU A 395 4.92 -26.98 -12.30
CA GLU A 395 4.44 -28.34 -12.07
C GLU A 395 5.24 -29.04 -10.97
N ILE A 396 4.52 -29.68 -10.06
CA ILE A 396 4.98 -30.24 -8.77
C ILE A 396 6.02 -31.38 -8.96
N ASN A 397 6.29 -31.80 -10.17
CA ASN A 397 7.29 -32.82 -10.47
C ASN A 397 8.72 -32.49 -9.99
N GLU A 398 8.98 -31.20 -9.70
CA GLU A 398 10.28 -30.70 -9.25
C GLU A 398 10.35 -30.38 -7.75
N PHE A 399 9.23 -30.52 -6.97
CA PHE A 399 9.19 -30.22 -5.54
C PHE A 399 9.67 -31.39 -4.70
N TYR A 400 10.98 -31.58 -4.56
CA TYR A 400 11.55 -32.64 -3.72
C TYR A 400 12.42 -32.06 -2.59
N PRO A 401 12.62 -32.81 -1.47
CA PRO A 401 13.46 -32.39 -0.37
C PRO A 401 14.82 -31.77 -0.76
N PRO A 402 15.55 -32.24 -1.79
CA PRO A 402 16.79 -31.62 -2.21
C PRO A 402 16.64 -30.17 -2.70
N ILE A 403 15.47 -29.79 -3.19
CA ILE A 403 15.19 -28.40 -3.61
C ILE A 403 15.01 -27.51 -2.39
N LEU A 404 14.32 -28.02 -1.36
CA LEU A 404 14.10 -27.31 -0.09
C LEU A 404 15.40 -27.11 0.70
N GLU A 405 16.31 -28.07 0.67
CA GLU A 405 17.64 -27.96 1.26
C GLU A 405 18.51 -26.91 0.54
N ASN A 406 18.24 -26.66 -0.74
CA ASN A 406 18.91 -25.63 -1.54
C ASN A 406 18.12 -24.34 -1.62
N ALA A 407 16.99 -24.20 -0.91
CA ALA A 407 16.23 -22.96 -0.87
C ALA A 407 17.11 -21.80 -0.44
N SER A 408 17.18 -20.79 -1.28
CA SER A 408 17.93 -19.57 -1.02
C SER A 408 17.03 -18.36 -1.25
N GLY A 409 17.28 -17.33 -0.49
CA GLY A 409 16.61 -16.05 -0.63
C GLY A 409 17.52 -14.95 -0.11
N GLU A 410 17.24 -13.73 -0.48
CA GLU A 410 17.98 -12.58 0.01
C GLU A 410 17.01 -11.62 0.71
N TRP A 411 17.42 -11.16 1.88
CA TRP A 411 16.76 -10.05 2.55
C TRP A 411 17.05 -8.75 1.79
N ARG A 412 16.06 -7.88 1.70
CA ARG A 412 16.36 -6.47 1.44
C ARG A 412 17.00 -5.87 2.69
N LEU A 413 17.91 -4.93 2.53
CA LEU A 413 18.63 -4.34 3.67
C LEU A 413 17.69 -3.79 4.75
N PHE A 414 16.60 -3.13 4.36
CA PHE A 414 15.62 -2.62 5.32
C PHE A 414 14.89 -3.73 6.08
N GLN A 415 14.62 -4.87 5.44
CA GLN A 415 13.98 -6.02 6.09
C GLN A 415 14.89 -6.60 7.16
N LEU A 416 16.16 -6.86 6.80
CA LEU A 416 17.16 -7.37 7.74
C LEU A 416 17.42 -6.37 8.89
N GLY A 417 17.56 -5.08 8.55
CA GLY A 417 17.74 -4.02 9.55
C GLY A 417 16.58 -3.95 10.54
N PHE A 418 15.34 -4.00 10.04
CA PHE A 418 14.15 -4.01 10.88
C PHE A 418 14.06 -5.23 11.78
N ILE A 419 14.44 -6.41 11.30
CA ILE A 419 14.49 -7.63 12.10
C ILE A 419 15.53 -7.47 13.21
N LEU A 420 16.76 -7.10 12.87
CA LEU A 420 17.87 -6.99 13.82
C LEU A 420 17.57 -5.99 14.94
N MET A 421 17.02 -4.82 14.63
CA MET A 421 16.69 -3.81 15.65
C MET A 421 15.61 -4.24 16.63
N ASN A 422 14.79 -5.24 16.28
CA ASN A 422 13.70 -5.73 17.12
C ASN A 422 14.06 -6.95 17.97
N ILE A 423 15.19 -7.60 17.73
CA ILE A 423 15.62 -8.83 18.44
C ILE A 423 15.60 -8.68 19.96
N LYS A 424 16.17 -7.56 20.47
CA LYS A 424 16.26 -7.25 21.91
C LYS A 424 14.91 -7.33 22.63
N SER A 425 13.82 -6.95 21.95
CA SER A 425 12.47 -6.96 22.51
C SER A 425 11.97 -8.37 22.91
N PHE A 426 12.57 -9.43 22.42
CA PHE A 426 12.09 -10.80 22.61
C PHE A 426 13.01 -11.68 23.46
N LEU A 427 14.03 -11.09 24.08
CA LEU A 427 14.90 -11.82 24.99
C LEU A 427 14.17 -12.26 26.26
N SER A 428 14.67 -13.34 26.86
CA SER A 428 14.18 -13.88 28.14
C SER A 428 15.25 -13.67 29.21
N GLU A 429 14.84 -13.27 30.43
CA GLU A 429 15.72 -13.05 31.57
C GLU A 429 16.63 -14.24 31.92
N LYS A 430 16.13 -15.45 31.70
CA LYS A 430 16.92 -16.66 32.00
C LYS A 430 18.23 -16.74 31.20
N ASN A 431 18.29 -16.01 30.08
CA ASN A 431 19.43 -16.03 29.20
C ASN A 431 20.42 -14.87 29.46
N THR A 432 19.97 -13.77 30.06
CA THR A 432 20.79 -12.59 30.34
C THR A 432 21.73 -12.77 31.53
N ALA A 433 21.38 -13.61 32.51
CA ALA A 433 22.14 -13.75 33.77
C ALA A 433 23.46 -14.55 33.67
N LYS A 434 23.79 -15.15 32.54
CA LYS A 434 24.89 -16.11 32.44
C LYS A 434 26.07 -15.74 31.54
N GLN A 435 26.00 -14.73 30.65
CA GLN A 435 27.05 -14.60 29.61
C GLN A 435 27.37 -13.17 29.13
N LEU A 436 26.88 -12.13 29.74
CA LEU A 436 27.20 -10.77 29.30
C LEU A 436 28.20 -10.13 30.29
N ASP A 437 29.49 -10.10 29.92
CA ASP A 437 30.45 -9.20 30.52
C ASP A 437 30.01 -7.74 30.33
N ASP A 438 29.77 -7.06 31.43
CA ASP A 438 29.72 -5.60 31.64
C ASP A 438 28.96 -4.64 30.71
N ASN A 439 28.13 -5.05 29.75
CA ASN A 439 27.34 -4.10 28.93
C ASN A 439 25.87 -4.45 28.86
N ASP A 440 25.07 -3.86 29.73
CA ASP A 440 23.80 -3.18 29.61
C ASP A 440 22.58 -3.84 28.89
N VAL A 441 22.45 -5.16 28.81
CA VAL A 441 21.15 -5.77 28.49
C VAL A 441 20.49 -6.18 29.82
N ASP A 442 20.04 -5.19 30.57
CA ASP A 442 19.21 -5.40 31.74
C ASP A 442 17.71 -5.54 31.36
N GLU A 443 16.92 -6.00 32.31
CA GLU A 443 15.47 -6.18 32.12
C GLU A 443 14.76 -4.87 31.78
N ASP A 444 15.21 -3.76 32.31
CA ASP A 444 14.69 -2.43 32.04
C ASP A 444 14.90 -2.02 30.58
N SER A 445 16.04 -2.37 30.00
CA SER A 445 16.32 -2.08 28.59
C SER A 445 15.47 -2.93 27.64
N ILE A 446 15.20 -4.20 27.99
CA ILE A 446 14.27 -5.06 27.26
C ILE A 446 12.84 -4.51 27.36
N ARG A 447 12.41 -4.09 28.56
CA ARG A 447 11.09 -3.48 28.78
C ARG A 447 10.92 -2.20 27.95
N LYS A 448 11.89 -1.29 27.97
CA LYS A 448 11.89 -0.07 27.15
C LYS A 448 11.81 -0.38 25.65
N SER A 449 12.53 -1.39 25.19
CA SER A 449 12.46 -1.84 23.79
C SER A 449 11.06 -2.37 23.41
N ARG A 450 10.37 -3.09 24.32
CA ARG A 450 8.98 -3.55 24.12
C ARG A 450 7.97 -2.40 24.15
N GLU A 451 8.20 -1.39 24.98
CA GLU A 451 7.31 -0.24 25.11
C GLU A 451 7.43 0.76 23.96
N THR A 452 8.44 0.65 23.13
CA THR A 452 8.52 1.39 21.86
C THR A 452 7.76 0.64 20.79
N ALA A 453 6.83 1.30 20.11
CA ALA A 453 6.19 0.77 18.91
C ALA A 453 7.06 1.09 17.69
N ASP A 454 7.44 0.07 16.93
CA ASP A 454 8.23 0.26 15.71
C ASP A 454 7.30 0.31 14.50
N LEU A 455 7.35 1.43 13.79
CA LEU A 455 6.58 1.67 12.58
C LEU A 455 7.44 1.41 11.35
N LEU A 456 7.14 0.34 10.63
CA LEU A 456 7.80 0.05 9.36
C LEU A 456 7.14 0.86 8.23
N TRP A 457 7.87 1.83 7.72
CA TRP A 457 7.46 2.60 6.56
C TRP A 457 8.30 2.22 5.33
N PHE A 458 7.64 1.76 4.31
CA PHE A 458 8.24 1.52 3.00
C PHE A 458 7.15 1.57 1.93
N PRO A 459 7.41 2.01 0.69
CA PRO A 459 6.41 2.06 -0.37
C PRO A 459 5.68 0.72 -0.55
N THR A 460 4.43 0.78 -0.97
CA THR A 460 3.61 -0.40 -1.24
C THR A 460 4.28 -1.27 -2.30
N GLY A 461 4.26 -2.60 -2.10
CA GLY A 461 5.00 -3.54 -2.95
C GLY A 461 6.49 -3.66 -2.60
N GLY A 462 7.01 -2.87 -1.67
CA GLY A 462 8.41 -2.92 -1.22
C GLY A 462 8.79 -4.15 -0.37
N GLY A 463 7.84 -5.03 0.00
CA GLY A 463 8.12 -6.26 0.76
C GLY A 463 8.12 -6.08 2.28
N LYS A 464 7.30 -5.18 2.82
CA LYS A 464 7.11 -5.01 4.28
C LYS A 464 6.69 -6.31 4.96
N THR A 465 5.80 -7.09 4.31
CA THR A 465 5.27 -8.35 4.84
C THR A 465 6.37 -9.35 5.20
N GLU A 466 7.41 -9.47 4.38
CA GLU A 466 8.52 -10.39 4.65
C GLU A 466 9.26 -10.01 5.93
N ALA A 467 9.44 -8.72 6.21
CA ALA A 467 10.12 -8.27 7.42
C ALA A 467 9.38 -8.73 8.68
N TYR A 468 8.07 -8.52 8.76
CA TYR A 468 7.34 -8.96 9.95
C TYR A 468 7.04 -10.47 9.97
N LEU A 469 6.93 -11.16 8.82
CA LEU A 469 6.92 -12.64 8.82
C LEU A 469 8.24 -13.21 9.36
N GLY A 470 9.37 -12.59 9.04
CA GLY A 470 10.66 -12.93 9.63
C GLY A 470 10.66 -12.74 11.16
N ILE A 471 10.20 -11.59 11.66
CA ILE A 471 10.09 -11.35 13.10
C ILE A 471 9.12 -12.35 13.76
N ILE A 472 8.00 -12.66 13.12
CA ILE A 472 7.06 -13.69 13.60
C ILE A 472 7.76 -15.03 13.76
N ALA A 473 8.49 -15.50 12.74
CA ALA A 473 9.24 -16.76 12.80
C ALA A 473 10.27 -16.75 13.94
N PHE A 474 10.99 -15.62 14.13
CA PHE A 474 11.92 -15.44 15.24
C PHE A 474 11.22 -15.54 16.60
N VAL A 475 10.10 -14.86 16.80
CA VAL A 475 9.32 -14.87 18.05
C VAL A 475 8.79 -16.28 18.37
N LEU A 476 8.28 -17.00 17.35
CA LEU A 476 7.82 -18.38 17.52
C LEU A 476 8.95 -19.30 17.96
N ALA A 477 10.13 -19.14 17.37
CA ALA A 477 11.31 -19.90 17.76
C ALA A 477 11.77 -19.55 19.18
N MET A 478 11.88 -18.24 19.50
CA MET A 478 12.28 -17.77 20.85
C MET A 478 11.34 -18.33 21.92
N ARG A 479 10.03 -18.31 21.71
CA ARG A 479 9.07 -18.85 22.68
C ARG A 479 9.31 -20.34 22.97
N ARG A 480 9.56 -21.16 21.93
CA ARG A 480 9.84 -22.58 22.12
C ARG A 480 11.19 -22.89 22.74
N LEU A 481 12.21 -22.15 22.35
CA LEU A 481 13.59 -22.32 22.87
C LEU A 481 13.75 -21.83 24.30
N SER A 482 13.02 -20.80 24.72
CA SER A 482 13.07 -20.23 26.08
C SER A 482 12.20 -20.99 27.08
N ALA A 483 11.37 -21.93 26.63
CA ALA A 483 10.50 -22.69 27.49
C ALA A 483 11.29 -23.72 28.31
N SER A 484 10.80 -24.02 29.52
CA SER A 484 11.35 -25.08 30.35
C SER A 484 11.17 -26.42 29.66
N LYS A 485 12.12 -27.35 29.87
CA LYS A 485 12.00 -28.69 29.32
C LYS A 485 11.23 -29.58 30.30
N PHE A 486 10.27 -30.34 29.77
CA PHE A 486 9.45 -31.28 30.51
C PHE A 486 9.53 -32.69 29.88
N PRO A 487 9.52 -33.76 30.68
CA PRO A 487 9.43 -35.09 30.12
C PRO A 487 8.05 -35.29 29.49
N ASN A 488 8.04 -35.80 28.27
CA ASN A 488 6.83 -36.23 27.59
C ASN A 488 6.41 -37.63 28.07
N PHE A 489 5.37 -38.21 27.46
CA PHE A 489 4.84 -39.55 27.79
C PHE A 489 5.86 -40.66 27.61
N ASP A 490 6.81 -40.51 26.69
CA ASP A 490 7.85 -41.50 26.38
C ASP A 490 9.13 -41.27 27.22
N GLY A 491 9.14 -40.23 28.08
CA GLY A 491 10.27 -39.85 28.92
C GLY A 491 11.26 -38.91 28.26
N ASP A 492 11.05 -38.53 26.99
CA ASP A 492 11.88 -37.54 26.28
C ASP A 492 11.61 -36.14 26.79
N LEU A 493 12.63 -35.31 26.83
CA LEU A 493 12.50 -33.91 27.21
C LEU A 493 12.05 -33.05 26.01
N GLU A 494 10.89 -32.42 26.15
CA GLU A 494 10.36 -31.48 25.15
C GLU A 494 10.00 -30.11 25.76
N PRO A 495 9.79 -29.06 24.96
CA PRO A 495 9.35 -27.76 25.47
C PRO A 495 8.04 -27.87 26.24
N GLY A 496 7.98 -27.26 27.42
CA GLY A 496 6.84 -27.28 28.30
C GLY A 496 5.62 -26.47 27.80
N PRO A 497 4.50 -26.47 28.54
CA PRO A 497 3.28 -25.81 28.16
C PRO A 497 3.44 -24.33 27.78
N GLU A 498 4.38 -23.63 28.42
CA GLU A 498 4.69 -22.22 28.17
C GLU A 498 5.22 -21.95 26.76
N ALA A 499 5.68 -22.98 26.06
CA ALA A 499 6.11 -22.90 24.65
C ALA A 499 4.96 -22.69 23.66
N PHE A 500 3.76 -23.01 24.11
CA PHE A 500 2.58 -23.10 23.25
C PHE A 500 1.62 -21.92 23.48
N GLY A 501 0.48 -21.94 22.79
CA GLY A 501 -0.47 -20.85 22.81
C GLY A 501 -0.17 -19.75 21.79
N THR A 502 -1.04 -18.75 21.77
CA THR A 502 -0.92 -17.64 20.81
C THR A 502 0.25 -16.73 21.18
N SER A 503 1.25 -16.70 20.32
CA SER A 503 2.47 -15.90 20.50
C SER A 503 2.36 -14.55 19.80
N VAL A 504 1.65 -14.53 18.66
CA VAL A 504 1.55 -13.35 17.79
C VAL A 504 0.12 -13.08 17.38
N LEU A 505 -0.32 -11.84 17.56
CA LEU A 505 -1.56 -11.31 17.01
C LEU A 505 -1.23 -10.43 15.81
N MET A 506 -1.68 -10.82 14.61
CA MET A 506 -1.51 -10.05 13.38
C MET A 506 -2.87 -9.54 12.93
N ARG A 507 -3.02 -8.22 12.79
CA ARG A 507 -4.31 -7.57 12.63
C ARG A 507 -4.38 -6.73 11.36
N TYR A 508 -5.54 -6.78 10.73
CA TYR A 508 -5.89 -6.04 9.54
C TYR A 508 -7.23 -5.32 9.71
N THR A 509 -7.42 -4.27 8.94
CA THR A 509 -8.69 -3.54 8.90
C THR A 509 -9.66 -4.10 7.87
N LEU A 510 -9.16 -4.63 6.76
CA LEU A 510 -9.94 -5.10 5.62
C LEU A 510 -9.89 -6.62 5.47
N ARG A 511 -11.07 -7.26 5.36
CA ARG A 511 -11.20 -8.72 5.24
C ARG A 511 -10.48 -9.34 4.04
N LEU A 512 -10.52 -8.68 2.88
CA LEU A 512 -9.87 -9.21 1.67
C LEU A 512 -8.35 -9.29 1.83
N LEU A 513 -7.73 -8.26 2.38
CA LEU A 513 -6.30 -8.27 2.70
C LEU A 513 -5.95 -9.36 3.70
N THR A 514 -6.83 -9.61 4.67
CA THR A 514 -6.64 -10.62 5.71
C THR A 514 -6.51 -12.02 5.09
N VAL A 515 -7.31 -12.36 4.09
CA VAL A 515 -7.27 -13.68 3.41
C VAL A 515 -5.99 -13.88 2.60
N GLN A 516 -5.54 -12.84 1.87
CA GLN A 516 -4.28 -12.92 1.11
C GLN A 516 -3.08 -13.11 2.03
N GLN A 517 -3.04 -12.38 3.13
CA GLN A 517 -1.95 -12.51 4.11
C GLN A 517 -2.02 -13.86 4.86
N PHE A 518 -3.23 -14.42 5.04
CA PHE A 518 -3.40 -15.74 5.62
C PHE A 518 -2.71 -16.82 4.76
N GLN A 519 -2.81 -16.76 3.44
CA GLN A 519 -2.11 -17.71 2.56
C GLN A 519 -0.59 -17.62 2.72
N ARG A 520 -0.02 -16.40 2.79
CA ARG A 520 1.43 -16.18 3.00
C ARG A 520 1.88 -16.69 4.38
N ALA A 521 1.10 -16.42 5.40
CA ALA A 521 1.36 -16.91 6.75
C ALA A 521 1.21 -18.44 6.85
N ALA A 522 0.25 -19.03 6.14
CA ALA A 522 0.10 -20.48 6.06
C ALA A 522 1.33 -21.14 5.41
N SER A 523 1.90 -20.53 4.37
CA SER A 523 3.16 -20.99 3.77
C SER A 523 4.32 -20.93 4.78
N LEU A 524 4.42 -19.85 5.56
CA LEU A 524 5.41 -19.76 6.64
C LEU A 524 5.23 -20.86 7.69
N MET A 525 3.99 -21.11 8.13
CA MET A 525 3.72 -22.17 9.12
C MET A 525 4.01 -23.57 8.55
N CYS A 526 3.78 -23.81 7.27
CA CYS A 526 4.22 -25.05 6.61
C CYS A 526 5.74 -25.21 6.66
N ALA A 527 6.49 -24.13 6.42
CA ALA A 527 7.96 -24.17 6.53
C ALA A 527 8.42 -24.41 7.98
N CYS A 528 7.79 -23.76 8.97
CA CYS A 528 8.04 -24.03 10.39
C CYS A 528 7.77 -25.50 10.75
N GLU A 529 6.66 -26.08 10.28
CA GLU A 529 6.33 -27.47 10.51
C GLU A 529 7.30 -28.45 9.83
N TYR A 530 7.75 -28.11 8.64
CA TYR A 530 8.77 -28.92 7.96
C TYR A 530 10.05 -29.00 8.79
N VAL A 531 10.54 -27.87 9.32
CA VAL A 531 11.73 -27.82 10.19
C VAL A 531 11.46 -28.49 11.55
N ARG A 532 10.29 -28.26 12.16
CA ARG A 532 9.92 -28.87 13.45
C ARG A 532 9.95 -30.40 13.39
N ARG A 533 9.45 -31.00 12.34
CA ARG A 533 9.41 -32.47 12.15
C ARG A 533 10.80 -33.07 12.03
N GLN A 534 11.80 -32.30 11.66
CA GLN A 534 13.19 -32.76 11.59
C GLN A 534 13.86 -32.77 12.95
N GLU A 535 13.48 -31.85 13.86
CA GLU A 535 14.08 -31.67 15.20
C GLU A 535 12.99 -31.60 16.29
N PRO A 536 12.16 -32.66 16.49
CA PRO A 536 11.03 -32.60 17.43
C PRO A 536 11.45 -32.40 18.91
N GLU A 537 12.62 -32.86 19.29
CA GLU A 537 13.22 -32.66 20.62
C GLU A 537 13.56 -31.18 20.88
N THR A 538 13.84 -30.40 19.85
CA THR A 538 14.13 -28.98 19.95
C THR A 538 12.85 -28.17 19.96
N TRP A 539 11.95 -28.45 19.03
CA TRP A 539 10.78 -27.63 18.72
C TRP A 539 9.49 -28.13 19.38
N GLY A 540 9.48 -29.31 19.96
CA GLY A 540 8.30 -29.93 20.53
C GLY A 540 7.41 -30.64 19.51
N ARG A 541 6.48 -31.48 20.02
CA ARG A 541 5.57 -32.25 19.16
C ARG A 541 4.36 -31.47 18.65
N MET A 542 3.92 -30.46 19.38
CA MET A 542 2.79 -29.63 18.95
C MET A 542 3.12 -28.80 17.71
N GLN A 543 2.17 -28.77 16.78
CA GLN A 543 2.31 -28.01 15.54
C GLN A 543 2.46 -26.49 15.79
N PHE A 544 3.18 -25.80 14.89
CA PHE A 544 3.04 -24.37 14.71
C PHE A 544 1.78 -24.12 13.89
N LEU A 545 0.78 -23.50 14.47
CA LEU A 545 -0.53 -23.29 13.85
C LEU A 545 -0.75 -21.83 13.51
N VAL A 546 -1.41 -21.54 12.39
CA VAL A 546 -1.98 -20.23 12.08
C VAL A 546 -3.49 -20.28 12.13
N GLY A 547 -4.12 -19.32 12.80
CA GLY A 547 -5.57 -19.16 12.86
C GLY A 547 -6.03 -17.96 12.05
N LEU A 548 -7.16 -18.09 11.36
CA LEU A 548 -7.86 -16.99 10.70
C LEU A 548 -9.12 -16.65 11.48
N TRP A 549 -9.09 -15.54 12.23
CA TRP A 549 -10.16 -15.12 13.13
C TRP A 549 -10.85 -13.86 12.60
N VAL A 550 -11.88 -14.08 11.78
CA VAL A 550 -12.63 -13.03 11.08
C VAL A 550 -14.13 -13.15 11.33
N GLY A 551 -14.94 -12.20 10.87
CA GLY A 551 -16.37 -12.18 11.12
C GLY A 551 -17.10 -13.43 10.62
N GLN A 552 -18.20 -13.81 11.31
CA GLN A 552 -19.00 -15.00 11.02
C GLN A 552 -19.49 -15.09 9.56
N ALA A 553 -19.70 -13.98 8.91
CA ALA A 553 -20.05 -13.97 7.49
C ALA A 553 -18.96 -14.60 6.60
N SER A 554 -17.69 -14.59 7.03
CA SER A 554 -16.57 -15.12 6.26
C SER A 554 -16.24 -16.57 6.69
N THR A 555 -16.05 -16.81 8.00
CA THR A 555 -15.68 -18.11 8.55
C THR A 555 -16.68 -18.60 9.61
N PRO A 556 -16.90 -19.93 9.76
CA PRO A 556 -17.86 -20.45 10.73
C PRO A 556 -17.35 -20.28 12.17
N ASN A 557 -18.27 -19.98 13.09
CA ASN A 557 -17.95 -19.90 14.51
C ASN A 557 -17.88 -21.32 15.15
N GLN A 558 -18.62 -22.27 14.60
CA GLN A 558 -18.76 -23.64 15.17
C GLN A 558 -18.30 -24.72 14.19
N LEU A 559 -17.65 -25.73 14.73
CA LEU A 559 -17.16 -26.85 13.95
C LEU A 559 -18.32 -27.79 13.51
N MET A 560 -19.20 -28.18 14.42
CA MET A 560 -20.23 -29.19 14.22
C MET A 560 -21.64 -28.61 14.11
N GLY A 561 -22.48 -29.27 13.33
CA GLY A 561 -23.89 -28.89 13.15
C GLY A 561 -24.40 -29.20 11.75
N LYS A 562 -24.77 -30.47 11.45
CA LYS A 562 -25.21 -30.88 10.12
C LYS A 562 -26.38 -30.07 9.56
N ASP A 563 -27.26 -29.61 10.44
CA ASP A 563 -28.45 -28.84 10.09
C ASP A 563 -28.26 -27.31 10.34
N ASN A 564 -27.09 -26.89 10.81
CA ASN A 564 -26.74 -25.50 11.06
C ASN A 564 -25.92 -24.91 9.91
N TYR A 565 -26.56 -24.12 9.06
CA TYR A 565 -25.94 -23.52 7.88
C TYR A 565 -24.72 -22.63 8.18
N THR A 566 -24.51 -22.23 9.45
CA THR A 566 -23.35 -21.43 9.88
C THR A 566 -22.20 -22.29 10.42
N SER A 567 -22.32 -23.61 10.41
CA SER A 567 -21.29 -24.54 10.89
C SER A 567 -20.34 -24.96 9.76
N ALA A 568 -19.12 -25.33 10.13
CA ALA A 568 -18.14 -25.88 9.18
C ALA A 568 -18.62 -27.23 8.60
N GLU A 569 -19.24 -28.10 9.46
CA GLU A 569 -19.75 -29.39 9.03
C GLU A 569 -20.79 -29.26 7.93
N TYR A 570 -21.79 -28.40 8.10
CA TYR A 570 -22.82 -28.15 7.08
C TYR A 570 -22.18 -27.66 5.76
N THR A 571 -21.31 -26.69 5.88
CA THR A 571 -20.69 -26.04 4.72
C THR A 571 -19.84 -27.01 3.90
N ILE A 572 -18.98 -27.82 4.57
CA ILE A 572 -18.13 -28.80 3.88
C ILE A 572 -18.97 -29.91 3.23
N LEU A 573 -19.97 -30.48 3.97
CA LEU A 573 -20.83 -31.52 3.42
C LEU A 573 -21.63 -31.06 2.20
N ASN A 574 -22.17 -29.84 2.24
CA ASN A 574 -22.91 -29.30 1.12
C ASN A 574 -21.99 -28.97 -0.07
N SER A 575 -20.79 -28.42 0.18
CA SER A 575 -19.83 -28.17 -0.87
C SER A 575 -19.39 -29.45 -1.58
N ARG A 576 -19.17 -30.54 -0.85
CA ARG A 576 -18.91 -31.87 -1.44
C ARG A 576 -20.09 -32.37 -2.28
N LYS A 577 -21.32 -32.18 -1.79
CA LYS A 577 -22.55 -32.69 -2.46
C LYS A 577 -22.85 -31.90 -3.72
N TYR A 578 -22.76 -30.54 -3.68
CA TYR A 578 -23.20 -29.68 -4.76
C TYR A 578 -22.05 -29.14 -5.63
N ARG A 579 -20.82 -29.45 -5.29
CA ARG A 579 -19.58 -28.96 -5.98
C ARG A 579 -19.54 -27.45 -6.12
N ARG A 580 -20.05 -26.74 -5.13
CA ARG A 580 -20.12 -25.28 -5.10
C ARG A 580 -19.42 -24.74 -3.86
N THR A 581 -18.56 -23.72 -4.03
CA THR A 581 -17.94 -23.02 -2.92
C THR A 581 -18.94 -22.00 -2.36
N PRO A 582 -19.24 -22.03 -1.06
CA PRO A 582 -20.15 -21.08 -0.45
C PRO A 582 -19.48 -19.70 -0.31
N GLU A 583 -20.27 -18.65 -0.44
CA GLU A 583 -19.80 -17.27 -0.29
C GLU A 583 -19.68 -16.85 1.19
N GLN A 584 -20.49 -17.45 2.05
CA GLN A 584 -20.53 -17.15 3.49
C GLN A 584 -20.24 -18.38 4.33
N HIS A 585 -19.80 -18.16 5.59
CA HIS A 585 -19.48 -19.21 6.56
C HIS A 585 -18.53 -20.28 6.00
N ASN A 586 -17.59 -19.85 5.15
CA ASN A 586 -16.72 -20.75 4.42
C ASN A 586 -15.45 -21.08 5.23
N PRO A 587 -15.25 -22.34 5.70
CA PRO A 587 -13.99 -22.71 6.34
C PRO A 587 -12.85 -22.93 5.35
N MET A 588 -13.15 -23.09 4.05
CA MET A 588 -12.19 -23.37 2.99
C MET A 588 -11.62 -22.06 2.42
N GLN A 589 -10.72 -21.44 3.18
CA GLN A 589 -10.14 -20.12 2.86
C GLN A 589 -8.88 -20.18 1.98
N LEU A 590 -8.31 -21.36 1.77
CA LEU A 590 -7.18 -21.58 0.87
C LEU A 590 -7.69 -22.19 -0.43
N LEU A 591 -7.35 -21.56 -1.55
CA LEU A 591 -7.67 -22.05 -2.90
C LEU A 591 -6.63 -23.08 -3.36
N ASN A 592 -5.38 -22.87 -2.96
CA ASN A 592 -4.26 -23.72 -3.31
C ASN A 592 -3.48 -24.10 -2.06
N CYS A 593 -2.82 -25.26 -2.11
CA CYS A 593 -1.93 -25.70 -1.05
C CYS A 593 -0.77 -24.70 -0.87
N PRO A 594 -0.58 -24.10 0.32
CA PRO A 594 0.46 -23.10 0.54
C PRO A 594 1.89 -23.68 0.45
N TRP A 595 2.01 -25.01 0.38
CA TRP A 595 3.28 -25.72 0.27
C TRP A 595 3.64 -26.06 -1.18
N CYS A 596 2.74 -26.73 -1.89
CA CYS A 596 3.03 -27.26 -3.22
C CYS A 596 2.19 -26.64 -4.36
N GLY A 597 1.28 -25.73 -4.06
CA GLY A 597 0.48 -25.03 -5.07
C GLY A 597 -0.73 -25.82 -5.60
N ASP A 598 -0.90 -27.11 -5.23
CA ASP A 598 -2.00 -27.94 -5.71
C ASP A 598 -3.37 -27.40 -5.25
N LYS A 599 -4.39 -27.56 -6.09
CA LYS A 599 -5.72 -27.02 -5.83
C LYS A 599 -6.36 -27.69 -4.60
N LEU A 600 -6.97 -26.89 -3.75
CA LEU A 600 -7.72 -27.34 -2.59
C LEU A 600 -9.22 -27.14 -2.81
N ASP A 601 -10.00 -28.15 -2.42
CA ASP A 601 -11.47 -28.12 -2.42
C ASP A 601 -12.05 -28.75 -1.14
N ALA A 602 -13.37 -28.96 -1.09
CA ALA A 602 -14.02 -29.50 0.07
C ALA A 602 -13.55 -30.93 0.47
N HIS A 603 -12.95 -31.71 -0.44
CA HIS A 603 -12.45 -33.06 -0.17
C HIS A 603 -11.12 -33.04 0.60
N ASN A 604 -10.42 -31.90 0.60
CA ASN A 604 -9.19 -31.72 1.37
C ASN A 604 -9.45 -31.52 2.88
N TYR A 605 -10.69 -31.22 3.28
CA TYR A 605 -11.04 -30.90 4.66
C TYR A 605 -11.77 -32.07 5.34
N ASP A 606 -11.22 -32.54 6.43
CA ASP A 606 -11.83 -33.60 7.23
C ASP A 606 -12.25 -33.09 8.62
N LEU A 607 -13.40 -33.56 9.05
CA LEU A 607 -13.96 -33.29 10.35
C LEU A 607 -13.83 -34.56 11.20
N TYR A 608 -13.04 -34.48 12.24
CA TYR A 608 -12.83 -35.63 13.14
C TYR A 608 -13.71 -35.52 14.36
N LYS A 609 -14.30 -36.64 14.74
CA LYS A 609 -14.96 -36.83 16.00
C LYS A 609 -14.28 -37.97 16.72
N ASP A 610 -14.08 -37.79 18.00
CA ASP A 610 -13.70 -38.87 18.87
C ASP A 610 -14.75 -39.98 18.78
N ALA A 611 -14.29 -41.19 18.43
CA ALA A 611 -15.18 -42.32 18.22
C ALA A 611 -15.85 -42.80 19.53
N GLU A 612 -15.23 -42.57 20.69
CA GLU A 612 -15.72 -43.05 21.97
C GLU A 612 -16.76 -42.10 22.61
N PHE A 613 -16.52 -40.77 22.51
CA PHE A 613 -17.35 -39.75 23.14
C PHE A 613 -18.16 -38.91 22.17
N ASN A 614 -17.99 -39.12 20.84
CA ASN A 614 -18.59 -38.32 19.77
C ASN A 614 -18.34 -36.78 19.92
N LEU A 615 -17.21 -36.42 20.57
CA LEU A 615 -16.79 -35.03 20.74
C LEU A 615 -16.03 -34.55 19.51
N PRO A 616 -16.26 -33.34 19.09
CA PRO A 616 -15.50 -32.77 17.96
C PRO A 616 -14.06 -32.55 18.38
N GLU A 617 -13.10 -33.04 17.59
CA GLU A 617 -11.69 -32.78 17.79
C GLU A 617 -11.32 -31.41 17.16
N ARG A 618 -11.08 -31.39 15.87
CA ARG A 618 -10.86 -30.19 15.06
C ARG A 618 -11.07 -30.47 13.57
N MET A 619 -11.20 -29.42 12.78
CA MET A 619 -11.12 -29.54 11.34
C MET A 619 -9.65 -29.68 10.93
N ARG A 620 -9.35 -30.61 10.02
CA ARG A 620 -8.03 -30.81 9.44
C ARG A 620 -8.09 -30.62 7.94
N CYS A 621 -7.11 -29.91 7.39
CA CYS A 621 -6.93 -29.73 5.96
C CYS A 621 -5.69 -30.49 5.49
N TYR A 622 -5.84 -31.30 4.43
CA TYR A 622 -4.74 -32.07 3.85
C TYR A 622 -4.57 -31.74 2.38
N CYS A 623 -3.34 -31.81 1.90
CA CYS A 623 -3.11 -31.86 0.45
C CYS A 623 -3.39 -33.29 -0.06
N LEU A 624 -4.01 -33.39 -1.23
CA LEU A 624 -4.27 -34.72 -1.84
C LEU A 624 -3.17 -35.11 -2.84
N ASN A 625 -2.22 -34.27 -3.11
CA ASN A 625 -1.06 -34.56 -3.93
C ASN A 625 -0.10 -35.52 -3.21
N ASP A 626 0.12 -36.71 -3.77
CA ASP A 626 0.97 -37.74 -3.16
C ASP A 626 2.43 -37.36 -2.94
N LYS A 627 2.90 -36.30 -3.62
CA LYS A 627 4.26 -35.78 -3.51
C LYS A 627 4.37 -34.70 -2.42
N CYS A 628 3.26 -34.18 -1.92
CA CYS A 628 3.24 -33.12 -0.92
C CYS A 628 3.57 -33.65 0.49
N ASP A 629 4.38 -32.91 1.25
CA ASP A 629 4.72 -33.25 2.64
C ASP A 629 3.51 -33.19 3.60
N PHE A 630 2.43 -32.55 3.18
CA PHE A 630 1.16 -32.42 3.89
C PHE A 630 0.06 -33.35 3.33
N ASN A 631 0.46 -34.44 2.64
CA ASN A 631 -0.47 -35.42 2.12
C ASN A 631 -0.92 -36.37 3.22
N LYS A 632 -2.23 -36.63 3.27
CA LYS A 632 -2.87 -37.52 4.26
C LYS A 632 -2.27 -38.95 4.30
N ASN A 633 -1.82 -39.47 3.17
CA ASN A 633 -1.30 -40.85 3.05
C ASN A 633 0.14 -40.99 3.55
N ARG A 634 0.91 -39.90 3.69
CA ARG A 634 2.28 -39.97 4.21
C ARG A 634 2.38 -40.39 5.67
N LEU A 635 1.31 -40.24 6.47
CA LEU A 635 1.25 -40.77 7.83
C LEU A 635 1.44 -42.29 7.90
N ARG A 636 1.09 -43.04 6.83
CA ARG A 636 1.20 -44.50 6.77
C ARG A 636 2.60 -45.00 6.43
N LEU A 637 3.52 -44.11 5.99
CA LEU A 637 4.82 -44.50 5.48
C LEU A 637 5.94 -44.51 6.53
N ASN A 638 5.67 -44.08 7.76
CA ASN A 638 6.65 -44.09 8.83
C ASN A 638 6.26 -45.03 9.97
N PRO A 639 6.62 -46.34 9.89
CA PRO A 639 6.24 -47.34 10.90
C PRO A 639 6.89 -47.12 12.27
N LYS A 640 7.87 -46.22 12.41
CA LYS A 640 8.53 -45.92 13.69
C LYS A 640 7.78 -44.89 14.54
N THR A 641 6.89 -44.09 13.94
CA THR A 641 6.12 -43.07 14.63
C THR A 641 4.67 -43.50 14.76
N LYS A 642 4.43 -44.64 15.40
CA LYS A 642 3.06 -45.10 15.74
C LYS A 642 2.37 -44.24 16.80
N SER A 643 3.00 -43.15 17.28
CA SER A 643 2.34 -42.21 18.17
C SER A 643 1.45 -41.27 17.35
N ALA A 644 0.27 -41.00 17.81
CA ALA A 644 -0.74 -40.11 17.22
C ALA A 644 -0.27 -38.63 17.10
N ASP A 645 0.94 -38.34 17.51
CA ASP A 645 1.50 -37.00 17.69
C ASP A 645 2.12 -36.38 16.43
N THR A 646 2.19 -37.12 15.32
CA THR A 646 2.72 -36.58 14.04
C THR A 646 1.59 -36.35 13.04
N GLU A 647 0.71 -35.42 13.32
CA GLU A 647 -0.32 -35.06 12.34
C GLU A 647 0.32 -34.33 11.14
N VAL A 648 0.09 -34.92 9.97
CA VAL A 648 0.62 -34.41 8.69
C VAL A 648 -0.45 -33.57 7.97
N CYS A 649 -1.22 -32.73 8.67
CA CYS A 649 -2.16 -31.81 8.04
C CYS A 649 -1.52 -30.42 7.85
N LEU A 650 -2.13 -29.64 6.97
CA LEU A 650 -1.78 -28.21 6.85
C LEU A 650 -2.02 -27.52 8.20
N PRO A 651 -1.10 -26.68 8.67
CA PRO A 651 -1.13 -26.10 10.01
C PRO A 651 -2.07 -24.88 10.11
N ILE A 652 -3.32 -25.04 9.70
CA ILE A 652 -4.30 -23.95 9.61
C ILE A 652 -5.54 -24.19 10.46
N LEU A 653 -6.10 -23.13 11.03
CA LEU A 653 -7.38 -23.11 11.75
C LEU A 653 -8.24 -21.97 11.19
N THR A 654 -9.46 -22.29 10.73
CA THR A 654 -10.40 -21.33 10.13
C THR A 654 -11.79 -21.39 10.78
N VAL A 655 -11.92 -22.09 11.90
CA VAL A 655 -13.15 -22.19 12.69
C VAL A 655 -12.89 -21.62 14.07
N ASP A 656 -13.76 -20.71 14.55
CA ASP A 656 -13.55 -20.02 15.83
C ASP A 656 -13.40 -21.00 17.01
N SER A 657 -14.24 -22.04 17.09
CA SER A 657 -14.13 -23.04 18.15
C SER A 657 -12.77 -23.74 18.18
N ASP A 658 -12.19 -24.03 17.01
CA ASP A 658 -10.88 -24.64 16.90
C ASP A 658 -9.78 -23.64 17.30
N ILE A 659 -9.91 -22.37 16.93
CA ILE A 659 -8.99 -21.31 17.32
C ILE A 659 -8.93 -21.18 18.85
N TYR A 660 -10.08 -21.17 19.53
CA TYR A 660 -10.11 -21.08 21.00
C TYR A 660 -9.59 -22.33 21.70
N ASN A 661 -9.75 -23.50 21.08
CA ASN A 661 -9.31 -24.75 21.66
C ASN A 661 -7.84 -25.09 21.39
N TRP A 662 -7.29 -24.66 20.27
CA TRP A 662 -5.93 -25.00 19.87
C TRP A 662 -4.95 -23.84 19.97
N CYS A 663 -5.43 -22.62 20.24
CA CYS A 663 -4.63 -21.42 20.48
C CYS A 663 -3.47 -21.31 19.49
N PRO A 664 -3.72 -20.97 18.20
CA PRO A 664 -2.71 -20.98 17.17
C PRO A 664 -1.54 -20.08 17.53
N SER A 665 -0.32 -20.48 17.19
CA SER A 665 0.91 -19.74 17.48
C SER A 665 0.89 -18.34 16.84
N LEU A 666 0.29 -18.24 15.65
CA LEU A 666 0.01 -16.99 14.94
C LEU A 666 -1.50 -16.85 14.72
N LEU A 667 -2.09 -15.78 15.20
CA LEU A 667 -3.50 -15.46 14.97
C LEU A 667 -3.62 -14.26 14.04
N ILE A 668 -4.21 -14.47 12.87
CA ILE A 668 -4.53 -13.41 11.90
C ILE A 668 -6.00 -13.03 12.08
N SER A 669 -6.28 -11.77 12.29
CA SER A 669 -7.63 -11.30 12.61
C SER A 669 -7.94 -9.94 12.00
N THR A 670 -9.23 -9.62 11.91
CA THR A 670 -9.68 -8.25 11.69
C THR A 670 -9.81 -7.53 13.03
N VAL A 671 -9.59 -6.21 13.01
CA VAL A 671 -9.62 -5.38 14.23
C VAL A 671 -11.00 -5.44 14.91
N ASP A 672 -12.09 -5.46 14.13
CA ASP A 672 -13.48 -5.53 14.63
C ASP A 672 -13.80 -6.83 15.39
N LYS A 673 -13.08 -7.92 15.08
CA LYS A 673 -13.30 -9.22 15.73
C LYS A 673 -12.98 -9.19 17.24
N PHE A 674 -12.06 -8.32 17.66
CA PHE A 674 -11.73 -8.15 19.09
C PHE A 674 -12.87 -7.58 19.93
N ALA A 675 -13.91 -7.00 19.32
CA ALA A 675 -15.13 -6.64 20.02
C ALA A 675 -15.79 -7.84 20.75
N GLN A 676 -15.52 -9.07 20.31
CA GLN A 676 -15.99 -10.29 20.97
C GLN A 676 -15.41 -10.50 22.37
N ILE A 677 -14.33 -9.83 22.75
CA ILE A 677 -13.79 -9.88 24.12
C ILE A 677 -14.88 -9.60 25.16
N ALA A 678 -15.79 -8.69 24.87
CA ALA A 678 -16.88 -8.31 25.77
C ALA A 678 -17.99 -9.37 25.90
N TYR A 679 -18.13 -10.29 24.93
CA TYR A 679 -19.30 -11.18 24.83
C TYR A 679 -18.98 -12.67 24.90
N ASN A 680 -17.73 -13.06 24.53
CA ASN A 680 -17.32 -14.45 24.40
C ASN A 680 -16.14 -14.76 25.32
N SER A 681 -16.43 -15.47 26.41
CA SER A 681 -15.42 -15.84 27.41
C SER A 681 -14.29 -16.75 26.84
N ASN A 682 -14.54 -17.49 25.75
CA ASN A 682 -13.53 -18.36 25.13
C ASN A 682 -12.39 -17.56 24.50
N VAL A 683 -12.62 -16.30 24.18
CA VAL A 683 -11.56 -15.40 23.70
C VAL A 683 -10.40 -15.29 24.70
N GLY A 684 -10.67 -15.47 25.99
CA GLY A 684 -9.63 -15.52 27.03
C GLY A 684 -8.57 -16.60 26.79
N ASN A 685 -8.90 -17.68 26.07
CA ASN A 685 -7.94 -18.73 25.74
C ASN A 685 -6.82 -18.22 24.83
N ILE A 686 -7.12 -17.30 23.92
CA ILE A 686 -6.12 -16.64 23.04
C ILE A 686 -5.06 -15.90 23.87
N PHE A 687 -5.48 -15.34 25.00
CA PHE A 687 -4.62 -14.64 25.95
C PHE A 687 -4.02 -15.54 27.04
N GLY A 688 -4.06 -16.85 26.84
CA GLY A 688 -3.42 -17.82 27.74
C GLY A 688 -4.22 -18.17 29.01
N LYS A 689 -5.49 -17.73 29.14
CA LYS A 689 -6.34 -18.02 30.31
C LYS A 689 -6.89 -19.45 30.25
N ILE A 690 -6.02 -20.42 30.45
CA ILE A 690 -6.22 -21.85 30.25
C ILE A 690 -5.62 -22.59 31.43
N ASN A 691 -6.27 -23.69 31.90
CA ASN A 691 -5.78 -24.49 33.02
C ASN A 691 -5.69 -25.98 32.72
N LYS A 692 -6.17 -26.43 31.58
CA LYS A 692 -6.08 -27.84 31.18
C LYS A 692 -5.75 -28.02 29.70
N PHE A 693 -5.09 -29.12 29.39
CA PHE A 693 -4.74 -29.54 28.05
C PHE A 693 -5.09 -31.00 27.81
N CYS A 694 -5.66 -31.32 26.66
CA CYS A 694 -5.88 -32.66 26.17
C CYS A 694 -5.30 -32.79 24.75
N HIS A 695 -4.53 -33.85 24.49
CA HIS A 695 -3.91 -34.08 23.19
C HIS A 695 -4.89 -34.16 22.01
N GLN A 696 -6.13 -34.60 22.24
CA GLN A 696 -7.15 -34.70 21.20
C GLN A 696 -8.03 -33.47 21.08
N HIS A 697 -8.31 -32.78 22.17
CA HIS A 697 -9.29 -31.69 22.20
C HIS A 697 -8.68 -30.31 22.46
N GLY A 698 -7.35 -30.27 22.63
CA GLY A 698 -6.61 -29.02 22.81
C GLY A 698 -6.74 -28.43 24.21
N PHE A 699 -6.61 -27.10 24.30
CA PHE A 699 -6.63 -26.36 25.54
C PHE A 699 -8.04 -26.07 26.04
N ARG A 700 -8.23 -26.05 27.36
CA ARG A 700 -9.51 -25.81 28.02
C ARG A 700 -9.35 -24.94 29.26
N ASN A 701 -10.40 -24.21 29.59
CA ASN A 701 -10.57 -23.56 30.88
C ASN A 701 -11.77 -24.18 31.58
N THR A 702 -11.53 -25.12 32.52
CA THR A 702 -12.58 -25.86 33.18
C THR A 702 -13.41 -25.05 34.13
N ASP A 703 -12.97 -23.90 34.60
CA ASP A 703 -13.75 -23.03 35.48
C ASP A 703 -14.97 -22.43 34.75
N LYS A 704 -14.96 -22.48 33.44
CA LYS A 704 -16.04 -21.96 32.58
C LYS A 704 -16.96 -23.02 31.99
N GLU A 705 -16.60 -24.29 32.05
CA GLU A 705 -17.38 -25.40 31.48
C GLU A 705 -18.48 -25.81 32.41
N LYS A 706 -19.71 -25.35 32.18
CA LYS A 706 -20.88 -25.76 32.96
C LYS A 706 -21.37 -27.21 32.71
N ASN A 707 -21.06 -27.77 31.53
CA ASN A 707 -21.47 -29.14 31.17
C ASN A 707 -20.48 -29.74 30.16
N GLY A 708 -19.78 -30.79 30.53
CA GLY A 708 -19.29 -31.77 29.55
C GLY A 708 -17.82 -31.71 29.14
N GLY A 709 -16.95 -31.23 30.00
CA GLY A 709 -15.55 -31.67 29.90
C GLY A 709 -15.47 -33.18 30.06
N HIS A 710 -14.43 -33.83 29.57
CA HIS A 710 -14.19 -35.24 29.80
C HIS A 710 -14.45 -35.57 31.27
N LYS A 711 -15.52 -36.25 31.56
CA LYS A 711 -15.70 -36.79 32.92
C LYS A 711 -14.62 -37.85 33.10
N GLU A 712 -13.77 -37.67 34.09
CA GLU A 712 -12.87 -38.73 34.55
C GLU A 712 -13.68 -39.96 34.90
N THR A 713 -13.91 -40.82 33.94
CA THR A 713 -14.46 -42.15 34.15
C THR A 713 -13.33 -43.14 34.08
N LYS A 714 -13.34 -44.18 34.93
CA LYS A 714 -12.31 -45.23 35.02
C LYS A 714 -12.04 -46.02 33.72
N LYS A 715 -12.63 -45.60 32.59
CA LYS A 715 -12.55 -46.26 31.29
C LYS A 715 -11.85 -45.40 30.22
N ILE A 716 -11.33 -44.21 30.56
CA ILE A 716 -10.72 -43.31 29.57
C ILE A 716 -9.31 -43.77 29.25
N ALA A 717 -9.01 -43.98 27.98
CA ALA A 717 -7.67 -44.29 27.53
C ALA A 717 -6.69 -43.14 27.90
N PRO A 718 -5.40 -43.41 28.14
CA PRO A 718 -4.41 -42.37 28.50
C PRO A 718 -4.36 -41.20 27.52
N SER A 719 -4.70 -41.44 26.25
CA SER A 719 -4.76 -40.42 25.19
C SER A 719 -5.84 -39.36 25.38
N HIS A 720 -6.82 -39.58 26.27
CA HIS A 720 -7.95 -38.69 26.56
C HIS A 720 -7.84 -37.99 27.91
N THR A 721 -6.72 -38.13 28.60
CA THR A 721 -6.51 -37.53 29.92
C THR A 721 -6.23 -36.05 29.81
N TYR A 722 -6.91 -35.23 30.64
CA TYR A 722 -6.55 -33.85 30.82
C TYR A 722 -5.29 -33.71 31.70
N PHE A 723 -4.34 -32.95 31.21
CA PHE A 723 -3.23 -32.50 32.02
C PHE A 723 -3.57 -31.12 32.58
N THR A 724 -3.37 -30.94 33.87
CA THR A 724 -3.43 -29.63 34.51
C THR A 724 -2.17 -28.87 34.10
N ILE A 725 -2.34 -27.70 33.60
CA ILE A 725 -1.24 -26.79 33.20
C ILE A 725 -1.45 -25.45 33.90
N GLU A 726 -0.35 -24.75 34.13
CA GLU A 726 -0.43 -23.34 34.47
C GLU A 726 -0.91 -22.54 33.25
N ASN A 727 -1.41 -21.32 33.47
CA ASN A 727 -1.79 -20.43 32.37
C ASN A 727 -0.69 -20.37 31.32
N LEU A 728 -1.07 -20.42 30.05
CA LEU A 728 -0.13 -20.18 28.96
C LEU A 728 0.36 -18.73 28.99
N LEU A 729 1.54 -18.49 28.42
CA LEU A 729 1.99 -17.13 28.22
C LEU A 729 1.05 -16.38 27.27
N PRO A 730 0.75 -15.10 27.55
CA PRO A 730 0.00 -14.27 26.63
C PRO A 730 0.81 -13.95 25.36
N PRO A 731 0.19 -13.35 24.33
CA PRO A 731 0.91 -12.94 23.12
C PRO A 731 2.08 -11.98 23.40
N ASP A 732 3.23 -12.23 22.76
CA ASP A 732 4.44 -11.41 22.89
C ASP A 732 4.50 -10.28 21.90
N LEU A 733 3.83 -10.46 20.74
CA LEU A 733 3.92 -9.55 19.60
C LEU A 733 2.53 -9.25 19.04
N ILE A 734 2.28 -7.97 18.81
CA ILE A 734 1.14 -7.47 18.05
C ILE A 734 1.67 -6.82 16.78
N VAL A 735 1.24 -7.32 15.61
CA VAL A 735 1.53 -6.72 14.30
C VAL A 735 0.26 -6.04 13.80
N GLN A 736 0.29 -4.73 13.59
CA GLN A 736 -0.80 -3.97 13.02
C GLN A 736 -0.43 -3.49 11.63
N ASP A 737 -0.99 -4.13 10.61
CA ASP A 737 -0.75 -3.72 9.23
C ASP A 737 -1.78 -2.67 8.77
N GLU A 738 -1.38 -1.83 7.81
CA GLU A 738 -2.19 -0.73 7.25
C GLU A 738 -2.80 0.17 8.35
N LEU A 739 -1.96 0.62 9.28
CA LEU A 739 -2.39 1.38 10.46
C LEU A 739 -3.22 2.62 10.10
N HIS A 740 -2.90 3.30 8.98
CA HIS A 740 -3.59 4.52 8.53
C HIS A 740 -5.09 4.32 8.25
N LEU A 741 -5.55 3.08 8.09
CA LEU A 741 -6.97 2.76 7.90
C LEU A 741 -7.76 2.80 9.23
N ILE A 742 -7.08 2.81 10.37
CA ILE A 742 -7.71 2.93 11.70
C ILE A 742 -7.86 4.42 12.03
N SER A 743 -8.94 5.03 11.58
CA SER A 743 -9.20 6.46 11.77
C SER A 743 -10.67 6.76 12.08
N GLY A 744 -10.96 7.97 12.51
CA GLY A 744 -12.31 8.42 12.82
C GLY A 744 -13.01 7.60 13.92
N PRO A 745 -14.35 7.36 13.81
CA PRO A 745 -15.11 6.61 14.81
C PRO A 745 -14.60 5.19 15.05
N MET A 746 -14.10 4.52 13.99
CA MET A 746 -13.49 3.19 14.11
C MET A 746 -12.21 3.26 14.95
N GLY A 747 -11.40 4.31 14.77
CA GLY A 747 -10.20 4.53 15.58
C GLY A 747 -10.51 4.66 17.08
N THR A 748 -11.53 5.43 17.43
CA THR A 748 -11.97 5.61 18.83
C THR A 748 -12.39 4.27 19.46
N LEU A 749 -13.24 3.49 18.77
CA LEU A 749 -13.67 2.18 19.26
C LEU A 749 -12.50 1.21 19.40
N THR A 750 -11.59 1.21 18.44
CA THR A 750 -10.39 0.36 18.47
C THR A 750 -9.52 0.70 19.67
N ALA A 751 -9.29 1.97 19.98
CA ALA A 751 -8.48 2.40 21.12
C ALA A 751 -9.05 1.92 22.47
N LEU A 752 -10.38 1.87 22.61
CA LEU A 752 -11.03 1.32 23.81
C LEU A 752 -10.75 -0.19 23.96
N TYR A 753 -10.82 -0.96 22.86
CA TYR A 753 -10.47 -2.38 22.90
C TYR A 753 -8.98 -2.61 23.10
N GLU A 754 -8.11 -1.74 22.57
CA GLU A 754 -6.65 -1.84 22.73
C GLU A 754 -6.24 -1.80 24.20
N THR A 755 -6.92 -1.02 25.03
CA THR A 755 -6.68 -1.01 26.47
C THR A 755 -6.90 -2.38 27.09
N ALA A 756 -7.95 -3.10 26.70
CA ALA A 756 -8.22 -4.46 27.17
C ALA A 756 -7.22 -5.47 26.60
N ILE A 757 -6.90 -5.37 25.30
CA ILE A 757 -5.94 -6.26 24.62
C ILE A 757 -4.57 -6.13 25.26
N ASP A 758 -4.08 -4.91 25.45
CA ASP A 758 -2.79 -4.65 26.07
C ASP A 758 -2.71 -5.23 27.50
N HIS A 759 -3.79 -5.05 28.29
CA HIS A 759 -3.89 -5.64 29.62
C HIS A 759 -3.84 -7.16 29.58
N PHE A 760 -4.58 -7.82 28.68
CA PHE A 760 -4.59 -9.28 28.56
C PHE A 760 -3.29 -9.85 27.99
N CYS A 761 -2.60 -9.09 27.14
CA CYS A 761 -1.29 -9.46 26.59
C CYS A 761 -0.14 -9.18 27.57
N LYS A 762 -0.39 -8.50 28.69
CA LYS A 762 0.65 -8.22 29.68
C LYS A 762 1.07 -9.50 30.40
N ASN A 763 2.35 -9.86 30.29
CA ASN A 763 2.93 -10.89 31.10
C ASN A 763 3.11 -10.37 32.54
N THR A 764 2.21 -10.77 33.43
CA THR A 764 2.20 -10.29 34.82
C THR A 764 3.37 -10.77 35.66
N ALA A 765 3.92 -11.96 35.36
CA ALA A 765 5.07 -12.49 36.06
C ALA A 765 6.38 -11.72 35.77
N ARG A 766 6.46 -11.09 34.62
CA ARG A 766 7.61 -10.31 34.17
C ARG A 766 7.35 -8.81 34.08
N ASP A 767 6.16 -8.35 34.38
CA ASP A 767 5.69 -6.98 34.17
C ASP A 767 5.97 -6.44 32.75
N MET A 768 5.87 -7.32 31.74
CA MET A 768 6.18 -6.99 30.36
C MET A 768 4.93 -6.91 29.49
N ARG A 769 4.79 -5.82 28.76
CA ARG A 769 3.75 -5.61 27.75
C ARG A 769 4.15 -6.25 26.41
N PRO A 770 3.21 -6.55 25.50
CA PRO A 770 3.56 -7.06 24.17
C PRO A 770 4.33 -6.01 23.36
N LYS A 771 5.23 -6.45 22.51
CA LYS A 771 5.84 -5.59 21.49
C LYS A 771 4.79 -5.25 20.44
N ILE A 772 4.76 -3.98 20.00
CA ILE A 772 3.91 -3.52 18.91
C ILE A 772 4.79 -3.19 17.71
N ILE A 773 4.43 -3.78 16.58
CA ILE A 773 4.98 -3.47 15.27
C ILE A 773 3.82 -3.01 14.41
N ALA A 774 3.93 -1.84 13.81
CA ALA A 774 2.94 -1.31 12.88
C ALA A 774 3.54 -1.14 11.49
N SER A 775 2.71 -1.19 10.46
CA SER A 775 3.10 -0.79 9.11
C SER A 775 2.08 0.18 8.52
N THR A 776 2.57 1.10 7.70
CA THR A 776 1.72 2.10 7.03
C THR A 776 2.31 2.50 5.69
N ALA A 777 1.46 3.00 4.81
CA ALA A 777 1.88 3.65 3.57
C ALA A 777 2.20 5.14 3.74
N THR A 778 1.76 5.77 4.85
CA THR A 778 1.95 7.19 5.14
C THR A 778 2.54 7.39 6.52
N THR A 779 3.45 8.36 6.67
CA THR A 779 4.08 8.68 7.96
C THR A 779 3.46 9.89 8.65
N LYS A 780 2.63 10.66 7.93
CA LYS A 780 2.03 11.88 8.50
C LYS A 780 1.14 11.55 9.70
N SER A 781 1.42 12.16 10.84
CA SER A 781 0.69 11.99 12.12
C SER A 781 0.69 10.55 12.66
N ALA A 782 1.59 9.66 12.18
CA ALA A 782 1.67 8.28 12.64
C ALA A 782 2.07 8.19 14.12
N ASP A 783 2.95 9.06 14.59
CA ASP A 783 3.35 9.14 16.00
C ASP A 783 2.14 9.40 16.90
N THR A 784 1.34 10.44 16.58
CA THR A 784 0.12 10.76 17.33
C THR A 784 -0.89 9.62 17.28
N GLN A 785 -1.04 8.97 16.13
CA GLN A 785 -1.96 7.85 15.97
C GLN A 785 -1.55 6.65 16.84
N ILE A 786 -0.27 6.29 16.85
CA ILE A 786 0.26 5.18 17.66
C ILE A 786 0.15 5.50 19.14
N GLU A 787 0.49 6.72 19.56
CA GLU A 787 0.37 7.16 20.92
C GLU A 787 -1.08 7.10 21.41
N THR A 788 -2.01 7.57 20.59
CA THR A 788 -3.44 7.57 20.91
C THR A 788 -4.05 6.17 20.98
N LEU A 789 -3.68 5.28 20.02
CA LEU A 789 -4.24 3.93 19.95
C LEU A 789 -3.62 2.99 20.99
N PHE A 790 -2.31 3.05 21.18
CA PHE A 790 -1.57 2.02 21.91
C PHE A 790 -0.88 2.53 23.18
N ASN A 791 -0.88 3.84 23.40
CA ASN A 791 -0.12 4.45 24.49
C ASN A 791 1.35 4.00 24.50
N ARG A 792 2.03 4.18 23.34
CA ARG A 792 3.44 3.84 23.09
C ARG A 792 4.19 4.99 22.44
N LYS A 793 5.48 5.08 22.73
CA LYS A 793 6.40 5.88 21.94
C LYS A 793 6.59 5.20 20.58
N THR A 794 6.82 5.99 19.54
CA THR A 794 6.99 5.51 18.16
C THR A 794 8.41 5.71 17.68
N ASP A 795 8.96 4.69 17.02
CA ASP A 795 10.14 4.82 16.18
C ASP A 795 9.79 4.43 14.76
N VAL A 796 10.06 5.33 13.80
CA VAL A 796 9.80 5.09 12.38
C VAL A 796 11.05 4.50 11.74
N PHE A 797 10.93 3.38 11.05
CA PHE A 797 12.01 2.74 10.31
C PHE A 797 11.60 2.44 8.86
N PRO A 798 12.46 2.68 7.86
CA PRO A 798 13.74 3.39 7.95
C PRO A 798 13.57 4.87 8.32
N PRO A 799 14.52 5.44 9.08
CA PRO A 799 14.56 6.89 9.24
C PRO A 799 14.79 7.56 7.89
N GLN A 800 14.18 8.73 7.68
CA GLN A 800 14.33 9.50 6.45
C GLN A 800 15.72 10.16 6.37
N GLY A 801 16.23 10.31 5.13
CA GLY A 801 17.36 11.19 4.84
C GLY A 801 16.94 12.65 4.70
N PHE A 802 17.69 13.42 3.91
CA PHE A 802 17.39 14.82 3.58
C PHE A 802 16.63 14.98 2.25
N GLU A 803 16.43 13.88 1.53
CA GLU A 803 15.67 13.86 0.28
C GLU A 803 14.64 12.74 0.32
N PHE A 804 13.48 12.99 -0.29
CA PHE A 804 12.40 12.01 -0.37
C PHE A 804 12.83 10.78 -1.17
N GLY A 805 12.65 9.60 -0.57
CA GLY A 805 12.98 8.31 -1.21
C GLY A 805 14.45 7.93 -1.19
N ASN A 806 15.36 8.88 -0.92
CA ASN A 806 16.79 8.63 -0.82
C ASN A 806 17.20 8.43 0.63
N THR A 807 17.38 7.16 1.00
CA THR A 807 17.84 6.70 2.31
C THR A 807 18.96 5.68 2.09
N PHE A 808 19.60 5.21 3.15
CA PHE A 808 20.49 4.06 3.05
C PHE A 808 19.78 2.80 2.50
N PHE A 809 18.49 2.67 2.76
CA PHE A 809 17.68 1.48 2.47
C PHE A 809 16.91 1.57 1.15
N SER A 810 16.82 2.76 0.56
CA SER A 810 16.08 3.01 -0.68
C SER A 810 16.72 4.12 -1.48
N SER A 811 16.51 4.08 -2.79
CA SER A 811 16.91 5.14 -3.71
C SER A 811 15.81 5.38 -4.73
N THR A 812 15.73 6.62 -5.23
CA THR A 812 14.91 6.95 -6.39
C THR A 812 15.63 6.50 -7.66
N ASN A 813 14.88 5.91 -8.60
CA ASN A 813 15.41 5.51 -9.89
C ASN A 813 14.88 6.48 -10.98
N PRO A 814 15.67 7.49 -11.39
CA PRO A 814 15.24 8.48 -12.37
C PRO A 814 15.04 7.89 -13.78
N ASN A 815 15.63 6.73 -14.05
CA ASN A 815 15.49 6.03 -15.33
C ASN A 815 14.28 5.10 -15.39
N ALA A 816 13.62 4.86 -14.27
CA ALA A 816 12.40 4.07 -14.25
C ALA A 816 11.20 4.94 -14.61
N SER A 817 10.28 4.38 -15.40
CA SER A 817 8.99 5.02 -15.65
C SER A 817 8.21 5.15 -14.34
N GLY A 818 8.25 6.31 -13.71
CA GLY A 818 7.48 6.60 -12.48
C GLY A 818 5.97 6.57 -12.72
N LYS A 819 5.19 6.78 -11.67
CA LYS A 819 3.75 7.01 -11.79
C LYS A 819 3.46 8.44 -12.20
N ILE A 820 2.54 8.63 -13.14
CA ILE A 820 2.07 9.95 -13.53
C ILE A 820 0.72 10.21 -12.89
N PHE A 821 0.60 11.35 -12.24
CA PHE A 821 -0.63 11.89 -11.71
C PHE A 821 -1.05 13.06 -12.59
N LEU A 822 -2.29 13.02 -13.10
CA LEU A 822 -2.91 14.11 -13.84
C LEU A 822 -4.05 14.69 -13.00
N GLY A 823 -4.04 15.99 -12.80
CA GLY A 823 -5.11 16.70 -12.14
C GLY A 823 -6.17 17.10 -13.17
N ILE A 824 -7.41 16.62 -13.02
CA ILE A 824 -8.54 17.03 -13.86
C ILE A 824 -9.54 17.75 -12.98
N SER A 825 -9.68 19.06 -13.16
CA SER A 825 -10.65 19.88 -12.43
C SER A 825 -11.70 20.38 -13.42
N PRO A 826 -12.94 19.87 -13.34
CA PRO A 826 -14.01 20.38 -14.17
C PRO A 826 -14.44 21.77 -13.71
N THR A 827 -14.33 22.77 -14.58
CA THR A 827 -14.74 24.14 -14.27
C THR A 827 -16.18 24.45 -14.63
N ALA A 828 -16.80 23.57 -15.47
CA ALA A 828 -18.15 23.79 -16.01
C ALA A 828 -18.96 22.50 -16.18
N ARG A 829 -18.54 21.39 -15.55
CA ARG A 829 -19.15 20.07 -15.73
C ARG A 829 -19.30 19.34 -14.41
N SER A 830 -20.25 18.43 -14.37
CA SER A 830 -20.41 17.55 -13.21
C SER A 830 -19.24 16.55 -13.11
N PRO A 831 -18.91 16.07 -11.90
CA PRO A 831 -17.89 15.03 -11.71
C PRO A 831 -18.19 13.74 -12.50
N ILE A 832 -19.46 13.38 -12.67
CA ILE A 832 -19.90 12.20 -13.43
C ILE A 832 -19.62 12.37 -14.93
N THR A 833 -19.97 13.52 -15.51
CA THR A 833 -19.65 13.85 -16.90
C THR A 833 -18.14 13.84 -17.14
N THR A 834 -17.38 14.42 -16.21
CA THR A 834 -15.92 14.40 -16.26
C THR A 834 -15.34 12.98 -16.26
N LEU A 835 -15.87 12.12 -15.39
CA LEU A 835 -15.48 10.72 -15.32
C LEU A 835 -15.77 10.00 -16.63
N ALA A 836 -16.98 10.18 -17.19
CA ALA A 836 -17.40 9.52 -18.42
C ALA A 836 -16.54 9.95 -19.63
N MET A 837 -16.32 11.25 -19.80
CA MET A 837 -15.49 11.78 -20.90
C MET A 837 -14.02 11.33 -20.78
N THR A 838 -13.46 11.35 -19.58
CA THR A 838 -12.08 10.91 -19.34
C THR A 838 -11.93 9.42 -19.64
N SER A 839 -12.87 8.60 -19.15
CA SER A 839 -12.86 7.15 -19.36
C SER A 839 -12.99 6.80 -20.85
N ALA A 840 -13.95 7.43 -21.54
CA ALA A 840 -14.16 7.23 -22.97
C ALA A 840 -12.90 7.60 -23.79
N SER A 841 -12.25 8.72 -23.45
CA SER A 841 -11.04 9.19 -24.15
C SER A 841 -9.87 8.21 -23.97
N ILE A 842 -9.63 7.73 -22.74
CA ILE A 842 -8.56 6.75 -22.47
C ILE A 842 -8.83 5.44 -23.21
N MET A 843 -10.03 4.87 -23.05
CA MET A 843 -10.40 3.59 -23.64
C MET A 843 -10.33 3.63 -25.17
N ARG A 844 -10.81 4.74 -25.77
CA ARG A 844 -10.78 4.94 -27.22
C ARG A 844 -9.35 4.99 -27.75
N ARG A 845 -8.44 5.66 -27.05
CA ARG A 845 -7.05 5.79 -27.48
C ARG A 845 -6.30 4.46 -27.40
N VAL A 846 -6.49 3.70 -26.33
CA VAL A 846 -5.91 2.35 -26.21
C VAL A 846 -6.38 1.46 -27.36
N ARG A 847 -7.69 1.52 -27.69
CA ARG A 847 -8.23 0.79 -28.83
C ARG A 847 -7.64 1.23 -30.18
N TYR A 848 -7.45 2.54 -30.39
CA TYR A 848 -6.78 3.10 -31.57
C TYR A 848 -5.36 2.56 -31.72
N PHE A 849 -4.58 2.50 -30.65
CA PHE A 849 -3.24 1.95 -30.67
C PHE A 849 -3.23 0.47 -31.07
N LYS A 850 -4.21 -0.30 -30.62
CA LYS A 850 -4.34 -1.72 -30.96
C LYS A 850 -4.76 -1.91 -32.43
N GLU A 851 -5.86 -1.29 -32.83
CA GLU A 851 -6.53 -1.57 -34.10
C GLU A 851 -5.85 -0.88 -35.28
N GLU A 852 -5.39 0.36 -35.13
CA GLU A 852 -4.87 1.17 -36.22
C GLU A 852 -3.34 1.27 -36.23
N LYS A 853 -2.72 1.49 -35.07
CA LYS A 853 -1.24 1.53 -34.94
C LYS A 853 -0.63 0.15 -34.82
N LYS A 854 -1.44 -0.90 -34.58
CA LYS A 854 -1.01 -2.32 -34.45
C LYS A 854 0.11 -2.50 -33.43
N ILE A 855 0.06 -1.77 -32.32
CA ILE A 855 1.02 -1.91 -31.23
C ILE A 855 0.79 -3.26 -30.54
N ASP A 856 1.89 -3.92 -30.18
CA ASP A 856 1.86 -5.23 -29.55
C ASP A 856 1.11 -5.24 -28.23
N ASP A 857 0.31 -6.28 -27.98
CA ASP A 857 -0.50 -6.43 -26.78
C ASP A 857 0.35 -6.38 -25.49
N SER A 858 1.58 -6.86 -25.50
CA SER A 858 2.49 -6.81 -24.34
C SER A 858 2.90 -5.39 -23.96
N VAL A 859 2.94 -4.48 -24.94
CA VAL A 859 3.22 -3.05 -24.73
C VAL A 859 1.99 -2.32 -24.23
N LEU A 860 0.79 -2.71 -24.70
CA LEU A 860 -0.48 -2.12 -24.33
C LEU A 860 -1.06 -2.67 -23.02
N ASP A 861 -0.60 -3.84 -22.56
CA ASP A 861 -1.14 -4.53 -21.38
C ASP A 861 -1.30 -3.63 -20.15
N PRO A 862 -0.35 -2.73 -19.80
CA PRO A 862 -0.51 -1.82 -18.66
C PRO A 862 -1.71 -0.86 -18.77
N TYR A 863 -2.24 -0.65 -19.96
CA TYR A 863 -3.30 0.34 -20.25
C TYR A 863 -4.66 -0.28 -20.56
N TYR A 864 -4.77 -1.61 -20.58
CA TYR A 864 -6.04 -2.30 -20.84
C TYR A 864 -7.04 -2.24 -19.70
N THR A 865 -6.55 -2.07 -18.48
CA THR A 865 -7.41 -2.06 -17.29
C THR A 865 -7.57 -0.64 -16.76
N LEU A 866 -8.80 -0.12 -16.79
CA LEU A 866 -9.17 1.13 -16.15
C LEU A 866 -9.82 0.83 -14.80
N ILE A 867 -9.27 1.34 -13.73
CA ILE A 867 -9.78 1.20 -12.36
C ILE A 867 -10.29 2.55 -11.88
N SER A 868 -11.58 2.63 -11.53
CA SER A 868 -12.19 3.83 -10.96
C SER A 868 -12.42 3.64 -9.46
N TYR A 869 -12.04 4.65 -8.67
CA TYR A 869 -12.22 4.66 -7.22
C TYR A 869 -13.34 5.64 -6.83
N PHE A 870 -14.19 5.24 -5.92
CA PHE A 870 -15.31 6.03 -5.42
C PHE A 870 -15.29 6.12 -3.90
N ASN A 871 -15.74 7.26 -3.36
CA ASN A 871 -15.78 7.48 -1.92
C ASN A 871 -16.93 6.72 -1.24
N SER A 872 -17.97 6.37 -1.99
CA SER A 872 -19.15 5.70 -1.45
C SER A 872 -19.71 4.63 -2.40
N LYS A 873 -20.45 3.67 -1.83
CA LYS A 873 -21.19 2.66 -2.61
C LYS A 873 -22.28 3.26 -3.48
N ARG A 874 -22.84 4.41 -3.07
CA ARG A 874 -23.86 5.14 -3.85
C ARG A 874 -23.25 5.71 -5.11
N GLU A 875 -22.11 6.38 -5.02
CA GLU A 875 -21.37 6.88 -6.18
C GLU A 875 -20.96 5.74 -7.13
N LEU A 876 -20.47 4.62 -6.58
CA LEU A 876 -20.16 3.42 -7.38
C LEU A 876 -21.39 2.89 -8.11
N GLY A 877 -22.55 2.84 -7.45
CA GLY A 877 -23.81 2.41 -8.07
C GLY A 877 -24.25 3.33 -9.21
N GLY A 878 -24.16 4.66 -9.03
CA GLY A 878 -24.42 5.64 -10.08
C GLY A 878 -23.43 5.53 -11.24
N ALA A 879 -22.16 5.32 -10.96
CA ALA A 879 -21.14 5.14 -11.98
C ALA A 879 -21.35 3.88 -12.84
N TYR A 880 -21.95 2.83 -12.30
CA TYR A 880 -22.27 1.63 -13.08
C TYR A 880 -23.19 1.96 -14.26
N GLY A 881 -24.26 2.75 -14.04
CA GLY A 881 -25.12 3.25 -15.11
C GLY A 881 -24.35 4.13 -16.10
N THR A 882 -23.49 5.03 -15.60
CA THR A 882 -22.66 5.89 -16.45
C THR A 882 -21.75 5.07 -17.38
N TYR A 883 -21.11 4.01 -16.88
CA TYR A 883 -20.26 3.14 -17.69
C TYR A 883 -21.05 2.27 -18.68
N SER A 884 -22.30 1.91 -18.36
CA SER A 884 -23.16 1.13 -19.24
C SER A 884 -23.74 1.96 -20.40
N ASP A 885 -24.08 3.20 -20.14
CA ASP A 885 -24.89 4.02 -21.07
C ASP A 885 -24.09 5.22 -21.61
N THR A 886 -23.55 6.06 -20.72
CA THR A 886 -22.96 7.36 -21.09
C THR A 886 -21.54 7.22 -21.70
N VAL A 887 -20.70 6.35 -21.17
CA VAL A 887 -19.34 6.14 -21.70
C VAL A 887 -19.36 5.60 -23.13
N PRO A 888 -20.19 4.61 -23.51
CA PRO A 888 -20.33 4.17 -24.90
C PRO A 888 -20.78 5.27 -25.86
N ASP A 889 -21.65 6.16 -25.41
CA ASP A 889 -22.12 7.28 -26.23
C ASP A 889 -20.97 8.28 -26.52
N TYR A 890 -20.22 8.70 -25.51
CA TYR A 890 -19.04 9.54 -25.73
C TYR A 890 -17.97 8.84 -26.57
N PHE A 891 -17.76 7.56 -26.36
CA PHE A 891 -16.85 6.77 -27.17
C PHE A 891 -17.24 6.78 -28.67
N SER A 892 -18.54 6.64 -28.98
CA SER A 892 -19.08 6.67 -30.34
C SER A 892 -18.96 8.07 -30.95
N GLN A 893 -19.28 9.13 -30.23
CA GLN A 893 -19.12 10.52 -30.70
C GLN A 893 -17.67 10.84 -31.08
N ILE A 894 -16.67 10.38 -30.32
CA ILE A 894 -15.25 10.55 -30.65
C ILE A 894 -14.92 9.85 -31.98
N MET A 895 -15.55 8.71 -32.28
CA MET A 895 -15.34 7.98 -33.54
C MET A 895 -15.95 8.70 -34.74
N GLU A 896 -17.18 9.17 -34.62
CA GLU A 896 -17.89 9.86 -35.71
C GLU A 896 -17.17 11.15 -36.15
N ASN A 897 -16.64 11.90 -35.18
CA ASN A 897 -15.88 13.12 -35.47
C ASN A 897 -14.58 12.87 -36.27
N ILE A 898 -13.98 11.70 -36.18
CA ILE A 898 -12.79 11.34 -36.97
C ILE A 898 -13.17 11.04 -38.44
N GLU A 899 -14.30 10.37 -38.68
CA GLU A 899 -14.75 9.99 -40.04
C GLU A 899 -15.24 11.19 -40.84
N ASP A 900 -15.99 12.11 -40.24
CA ASP A 900 -16.59 13.26 -40.91
C ASP A 900 -15.60 14.41 -41.19
N ARG A 901 -14.41 14.37 -40.62
CA ARG A 901 -13.40 15.45 -40.68
C ARG A 901 -13.01 15.84 -42.09
N LYS A 902 -12.79 14.87 -42.98
CA LYS A 902 -12.39 15.14 -44.36
C LYS A 902 -13.42 15.99 -45.14
N ILE A 903 -14.69 15.79 -44.81
CA ILE A 903 -15.79 16.55 -45.42
C ILE A 903 -15.81 18.00 -44.89
N TYR A 904 -15.43 18.22 -43.62
CA TYR A 904 -15.46 19.55 -43.01
C TYR A 904 -14.27 20.42 -43.45
N GLU A 905 -13.08 19.82 -43.67
CA GLU A 905 -11.91 20.52 -44.17
C GLU A 905 -12.10 21.02 -45.58
N ASP A 906 -12.75 20.25 -46.46
CA ASP A 906 -13.03 20.63 -47.84
C ASP A 906 -14.11 21.76 -47.95
N GLU A 907 -15.12 21.77 -47.09
CA GLU A 907 -16.18 22.80 -47.11
C GLU A 907 -15.81 24.14 -46.48
N VAL A 908 -14.74 24.19 -45.71
CA VAL A 908 -14.30 25.43 -45.03
C VAL A 908 -13.25 26.20 -45.86
N HIS A 909 -12.58 25.53 -46.83
CA HIS A 909 -11.66 26.14 -47.77
C HIS A 909 -12.31 26.70 -49.03
N GLU A 910 -13.63 26.43 -49.28
CA GLU A 910 -14.50 27.16 -50.21
C GLU A 910 -15.25 28.29 -49.44
#